data_c4d542736936eea6f2185ef6318f930e
#
_entry.id   c4d542736936eea6f2185ef6318f930e
#
_cell.length_a   1.000
_cell.length_b   1.000
_cell.length_c   1.000
_cell.angle_alpha   90.00
_cell.angle_beta   90.00
_cell.angle_gamma   90.00
#
_symmetry.space_group_name_H-M   'P 1'
#
loop_
_entity.id
_entity.type
_entity.pdbx_description
1 polymer ?
#
loop_
_entity_poly.entity_id
_entity_poly.type
_entity_poly.pdbx_seq_one_letter_code
_entity_poly.pdbx_strand_id
1 'polypeptide(L)'
;MDPLGSFMTQITRFVPIFAILFGLGTFGLNAAISQEGAAKGAGSIEDKSPFETLPGMQPSGNMLLPNGWTINAQGRQAPLGDFPVHLLVHPDGNNLIVLHCGYGEHEIITLDAKTLNKIARVPVPQSFYGLALSNDGAWIVASGGEDERVYAFPYNKGYLGEPVVHTLATKTDKFVVSGVGLSKDDTEFYACGLLGNQVKRGKRPFGAMEKPGVSPTETLQLPDDSYPYTVLEDAANQRLFVSLWGRSAIGVVDLKTFQLVATWKTQSHPTEMIYLDDTNRLLVACSDENSVVALDATTGELQEVLLTALYPAAKNGSTPSAICVSADRRVLVAVNSCNNNIALFDISEPKKSRSLGYIPVGWYPTNVKFTVSGDQIIVTNGKGLSSKDNRYGPNPLKPAPKNVTEYIGGLLQGSLSAIPTPTPEELATMTRLAFQGAPLRKDSVVVDAERSPNNPVPAKVGDPSPIKHCIYIIKENRTYDQLFGDVAKGNGDPGLCIFGENVTPNHHALVNQFVLLDNFYVDGEVSADGHEWTMAAYATDFVEKTWPLTYGKSRGKLTYPAEGATKIGQPSSGYLWGKCKEAGKSYFSFGEFIANGRNPGDPSRAKIEVLEGHFDPNYRSYDLDYSDLDRAASFIKRLKQFEEAGELPNFITMHLPNDHTAGTRVGKLTPTAMVAQNDAALGLVIEAITKSKFWPEVAVFVIQDD
;
A
#
# COMPACT_ATOMS: atom_id res chain seq x y z
N MET A 1 13.40 -21.75 56.12
CA MET A 1 13.92 -21.03 57.34
C MET A 1 13.82 -19.56 56.99
N ASP A 2 12.70 -18.99 57.42
CA ASP A 2 12.53 -17.56 57.73
C ASP A 2 13.35 -17.23 59.00
N PRO A 3 13.61 -15.94 59.36
CA PRO A 3 12.60 -14.90 59.42
C PRO A 3 13.04 -13.43 59.24
N LEU A 4 12.03 -12.58 58.97
CA LEU A 4 11.59 -11.33 59.63
C LEU A 4 12.46 -10.06 59.69
N GLY A 5 11.84 -8.93 59.31
CA GLY A 5 11.75 -7.72 60.10
C GLY A 5 11.30 -6.46 59.42
N SER A 6 10.05 -6.21 59.53
CA SER A 6 9.24 -4.97 59.59
C SER A 6 9.94 -3.67 60.06
N PHE A 7 9.58 -2.50 59.44
CA PHE A 7 9.23 -1.28 60.21
C PHE A 7 8.34 -0.33 59.35
N MET A 8 7.14 -0.10 59.86
CA MET A 8 6.23 1.01 59.53
C MET A 8 6.65 2.28 60.27
N THR A 9 6.41 3.46 59.73
CA THR A 9 5.82 4.57 60.50
C THR A 9 5.10 5.58 59.60
N GLN A 10 3.88 5.88 59.93
CA GLN A 10 2.93 6.90 59.48
C GLN A 10 3.40 8.31 59.81
N ILE A 11 2.92 9.32 59.08
CA ILE A 11 2.38 10.59 59.63
C ILE A 11 1.35 11.17 58.64
N THR A 12 0.26 11.63 59.25
CA THR A 12 -1.04 12.08 58.73
C THR A 12 -1.16 13.61 58.63
N ARG A 13 -2.12 14.06 57.76
CA ARG A 13 -3.02 15.25 57.87
C ARG A 13 -2.53 16.60 57.28
N PHE A 14 -3.30 17.18 56.34
CA PHE A 14 -4.38 18.15 56.56
C PHE A 14 -5.15 18.48 55.27
N VAL A 15 -6.49 18.47 55.38
CA VAL A 15 -7.50 19.03 54.43
C VAL A 15 -7.91 20.40 55.00
N PRO A 16 -8.33 21.39 54.22
CA PRO A 16 -9.73 21.74 54.33
C PRO A 16 -10.51 21.96 53.01
N ILE A 17 -11.76 21.60 53.13
CA ILE A 17 -12.94 21.77 52.30
C ILE A 17 -13.35 23.26 52.25
N PHE A 18 -13.81 23.72 51.06
CA PHE A 18 -14.84 24.76 50.99
C PHE A 18 -15.80 24.44 49.83
N ALA A 19 -17.06 24.26 50.20
CA ALA A 19 -18.21 24.16 49.31
C ALA A 19 -19.03 25.46 49.42
N ILE A 20 -19.67 25.92 48.32
CA ILE A 20 -20.91 26.71 48.27
C ILE A 20 -21.43 26.71 46.82
N LEU A 21 -22.46 26.04 46.49
CA LEU A 21 -23.90 26.24 46.23
C LEU A 21 -24.35 27.09 45.01
N PHE A 22 -25.07 26.40 44.11
CA PHE A 22 -26.29 26.70 43.34
C PHE A 22 -26.38 27.86 42.31
N GLY A 23 -26.84 27.51 41.12
CA GLY A 23 -27.51 28.38 40.13
C GLY A 23 -27.84 27.63 38.83
N LEU A 24 -29.07 27.15 38.72
CA LEU A 24 -29.67 26.59 37.51
C LEU A 24 -29.84 27.65 36.41
N GLY A 25 -29.45 27.37 35.17
CA GLY A 25 -29.76 28.12 34.01
C GLY A 25 -29.53 27.32 32.74
N THR A 26 -30.62 26.83 32.14
CA THR A 26 -30.67 26.16 30.84
C THR A 26 -30.48 27.15 29.72
N PHE A 27 -29.45 26.99 28.90
CA PHE A 27 -29.41 27.49 27.50
C PHE A 27 -28.49 26.59 26.66
N GLY A 28 -28.93 26.29 25.45
CA GLY A 28 -28.26 25.41 24.52
C GLY A 28 -26.86 25.87 24.12
N LEU A 29 -25.96 24.92 24.00
CA LEU A 29 -24.60 25.19 23.56
C LEU A 29 -24.27 24.41 22.29
N ASN A 30 -24.04 25.16 21.23
CA ASN A 30 -23.14 24.78 20.17
C ASN A 30 -21.73 24.67 20.76
N ALA A 31 -21.17 23.48 20.76
CA ALA A 31 -19.79 23.28 21.20
C ALA A 31 -18.83 23.64 20.04
N ALA A 32 -18.33 24.88 20.07
CA ALA A 32 -17.08 25.21 19.41
C ALA A 32 -15.94 24.70 20.28
N ILE A 33 -15.18 23.74 19.79
CA ILE A 33 -13.92 23.31 20.40
C ILE A 33 -12.89 24.39 20.14
N SER A 34 -12.58 25.18 21.15
CA SER A 34 -11.44 26.10 21.12
C SER A 34 -10.14 25.31 21.24
N GLN A 35 -9.32 25.38 20.21
CA GLN A 35 -7.89 25.06 20.31
C GLN A 35 -7.20 26.20 21.06
N GLU A 36 -6.83 25.97 22.32
CA GLU A 36 -5.80 26.78 22.98
C GLU A 36 -4.66 25.85 23.37
N GLY A 37 -3.51 26.06 22.76
CA GLY A 37 -2.28 25.40 23.18
C GLY A 37 -1.23 25.17 22.09
N ALA A 38 -1.08 26.10 21.14
CA ALA A 38 0.12 26.12 20.30
C ALA A 38 0.31 27.52 19.72
N ALA A 39 0.97 28.39 20.46
CA ALA A 39 1.53 29.59 19.87
C ALA A 39 2.63 30.14 20.75
N LYS A 40 3.87 29.75 20.49
CA LYS A 40 5.02 30.62 20.63
C LYS A 40 5.97 30.31 19.50
N GLY A 41 5.98 31.21 18.50
CA GLY A 41 6.87 31.17 17.34
C GLY A 41 6.22 31.52 16.01
N ALA A 42 5.17 32.37 16.00
CA ALA A 42 4.71 32.96 14.76
C ALA A 42 5.60 34.20 14.46
N GLY A 43 6.71 33.96 13.80
CA GLY A 43 7.33 34.97 12.93
C GLY A 43 6.32 35.35 11.86
N SER A 44 6.32 36.60 11.42
CA SER A 44 5.51 37.16 10.34
C SER A 44 5.43 36.18 9.17
N ILE A 45 4.22 35.91 8.68
CA ILE A 45 4.00 35.20 7.42
C ILE A 45 4.52 36.16 6.33
N GLU A 46 5.82 36.11 6.05
CA GLU A 46 6.37 36.57 4.80
C GLU A 46 5.93 35.61 3.71
N ASP A 47 5.62 36.15 2.56
CA ASP A 47 5.11 35.48 1.35
C ASP A 47 5.97 34.20 1.06
N LYS A 48 5.50 33.05 1.55
CA LYS A 48 6.22 31.78 1.35
C LYS A 48 6.16 31.42 -0.12
N SER A 49 7.30 31.04 -0.66
CA SER A 49 7.45 30.53 -2.02
C SER A 49 6.34 29.46 -2.31
N PRO A 50 5.75 29.43 -3.51
CA PRO A 50 4.79 28.39 -3.89
C PRO A 50 5.32 26.96 -3.78
N PHE A 51 6.61 26.78 -3.48
CA PHE A 51 7.28 25.49 -3.24
C PHE A 51 7.27 25.03 -1.78
N GLU A 52 6.70 25.81 -0.86
CA GLU A 52 6.63 25.46 0.57
C GLU A 52 5.27 24.92 1.00
N THR A 53 4.54 24.26 0.10
CA THR A 53 3.27 23.62 0.44
C THR A 53 3.54 22.26 1.08
N LEU A 54 3.30 22.15 2.39
CA LEU A 54 3.52 20.91 3.14
C LEU A 54 2.33 19.96 3.02
N PRO A 55 2.53 18.62 3.11
CA PRO A 55 1.45 17.65 3.23
C PRO A 55 0.51 17.98 4.40
N GLY A 56 -0.75 17.66 4.24
CA GLY A 56 -1.78 17.94 5.23
C GLY A 56 -2.95 18.73 4.66
N MET A 57 -3.83 19.21 5.55
CA MET A 57 -5.00 19.99 5.18
C MET A 57 -4.59 21.35 4.59
N GLN A 58 -5.01 21.61 3.37
CA GLN A 58 -4.74 22.85 2.67
C GLN A 58 -5.81 23.92 2.98
N PRO A 59 -5.52 25.22 2.81
CA PRO A 59 -6.50 26.28 2.99
C PRO A 59 -7.75 26.14 2.11
N SER A 60 -7.63 25.43 0.98
CA SER A 60 -8.76 25.09 0.09
C SER A 60 -9.73 24.06 0.68
N GLY A 61 -9.40 23.42 1.80
CA GLY A 61 -10.14 22.31 2.36
C GLY A 61 -9.76 20.93 1.78
N ASN A 62 -8.86 20.89 0.81
CA ASN A 62 -8.33 19.64 0.25
C ASN A 62 -7.18 19.10 1.10
N MET A 63 -6.89 17.81 0.99
CA MET A 63 -5.77 17.16 1.67
C MET A 63 -4.63 16.87 0.69
N LEU A 64 -3.47 17.49 0.89
CA LEU A 64 -2.25 17.14 0.17
C LEU A 64 -1.59 15.94 0.85
N LEU A 65 -1.35 14.89 0.08
CA LEU A 65 -0.63 13.68 0.55
C LEU A 65 0.89 13.84 0.39
N PRO A 66 1.70 13.07 1.13
CA PRO A 66 3.15 13.05 0.99
C PRO A 66 3.66 12.82 -0.43
N ASN A 67 2.96 11.97 -1.21
CA ASN A 67 3.29 11.68 -2.61
C ASN A 67 2.82 12.73 -3.62
N GLY A 68 2.40 13.91 -3.16
CA GLY A 68 1.98 15.03 -4.00
C GLY A 68 0.56 14.93 -4.57
N TRP A 69 -0.16 13.84 -4.36
CA TRP A 69 -1.57 13.77 -4.71
C TRP A 69 -2.42 14.62 -3.77
N THR A 70 -3.42 15.29 -4.33
CA THR A 70 -4.40 16.07 -3.55
C THR A 70 -5.74 15.35 -3.54
N ILE A 71 -6.20 14.97 -2.34
CA ILE A 71 -7.51 14.36 -2.15
C ILE A 71 -8.58 15.44 -2.08
N ASN A 72 -9.58 15.30 -2.94
CA ASN A 72 -10.80 16.09 -2.97
C ASN A 72 -12.00 15.16 -3.12
N ALA A 73 -12.22 14.30 -2.08
CA ALA A 73 -13.21 13.25 -2.12
C ALA A 73 -14.63 13.78 -2.31
N GLN A 74 -15.29 13.35 -3.36
CA GLN A 74 -16.65 13.76 -3.70
C GLN A 74 -17.70 12.94 -2.93
N GLY A 75 -18.89 13.54 -2.76
CA GLY A 75 -20.00 12.93 -2.06
C GLY A 75 -19.89 12.99 -0.53
N ARG A 76 -20.80 12.28 0.15
CA ARG A 76 -20.77 12.14 1.61
C ARG A 76 -19.72 11.14 2.03
N GLN A 77 -19.00 11.45 3.10
CA GLN A 77 -17.94 10.60 3.63
C GLN A 77 -18.37 9.97 4.96
N ALA A 78 -18.05 8.69 5.15
CA ALA A 78 -18.24 8.00 6.42
C ALA A 78 -16.94 7.31 6.85
N PRO A 79 -16.52 7.41 8.13
CA PRO A 79 -15.35 6.70 8.62
C PRO A 79 -15.62 5.21 8.70
N LEU A 80 -14.67 4.40 8.27
CA LEU A 80 -14.69 2.94 8.37
C LEU A 80 -13.67 2.44 9.43
N GLY A 81 -13.34 1.16 9.38
CA GLY A 81 -12.27 0.53 10.13
C GLY A 81 -10.95 0.53 9.37
N ASP A 82 -10.07 -0.38 9.76
CA ASP A 82 -8.74 -0.51 9.20
C ASP A 82 -8.79 -1.19 7.82
N PHE A 83 -8.36 -0.49 6.80
CA PHE A 83 -8.20 -0.93 5.42
C PHE A 83 -9.41 -1.73 4.88
N PRO A 84 -10.56 -1.07 4.56
CA PRO A 84 -11.69 -1.70 3.90
C PRO A 84 -11.29 -2.22 2.52
N VAL A 85 -11.61 -3.49 2.21
CA VAL A 85 -11.11 -4.18 1.01
C VAL A 85 -12.20 -4.65 0.06
N HIS A 86 -13.40 -4.93 0.58
CA HIS A 86 -14.50 -5.41 -0.23
C HIS A 86 -15.84 -4.81 0.25
N LEU A 87 -16.70 -4.46 -0.70
CA LEU A 87 -17.99 -3.84 -0.48
C LEU A 87 -19.10 -4.66 -1.15
N LEU A 88 -20.17 -4.95 -0.42
CA LEU A 88 -21.41 -5.44 -0.97
C LEU A 88 -22.54 -4.46 -0.68
N VAL A 89 -23.47 -4.36 -1.61
CA VAL A 89 -24.77 -3.71 -1.43
C VAL A 89 -25.82 -4.81 -1.30
N HIS A 90 -26.53 -4.84 -0.18
CA HIS A 90 -27.58 -5.84 0.02
C HIS A 90 -28.73 -5.63 -0.98
N PRO A 91 -29.33 -6.70 -1.55
CA PRO A 91 -30.38 -6.58 -2.60
C PRO A 91 -31.64 -5.82 -2.17
N ASP A 92 -31.93 -5.73 -0.87
CA ASP A 92 -33.03 -4.91 -0.35
C ASP A 92 -32.77 -3.39 -0.43
N GLY A 93 -31.54 -2.98 -0.79
CA GLY A 93 -31.11 -1.59 -0.92
C GLY A 93 -30.90 -0.85 0.40
N ASN A 94 -31.06 -1.51 1.55
CA ASN A 94 -31.02 -0.85 2.86
C ASN A 94 -29.64 -0.87 3.51
N ASN A 95 -28.78 -1.82 3.15
CA ASN A 95 -27.53 -2.03 3.87
C ASN A 95 -26.33 -2.13 2.92
N LEU A 96 -25.20 -1.60 3.41
CA LEU A 96 -23.86 -1.80 2.88
C LEU A 96 -23.10 -2.72 3.83
N ILE A 97 -22.31 -3.64 3.28
CA ILE A 97 -21.51 -4.62 4.03
C ILE A 97 -20.06 -4.47 3.57
N VAL A 98 -19.15 -4.19 4.50
CA VAL A 98 -17.74 -3.90 4.19
C VAL A 98 -16.84 -4.82 4.98
N LEU A 99 -15.96 -5.56 4.27
CA LEU A 99 -14.91 -6.37 4.85
C LEU A 99 -13.65 -5.53 5.00
N HIS A 100 -12.96 -5.69 6.13
CA HIS A 100 -11.71 -5.02 6.46
C HIS A 100 -10.59 -6.04 6.64
N CYS A 101 -9.40 -5.71 6.11
CA CYS A 101 -8.25 -6.60 6.10
C CYS A 101 -6.95 -5.77 6.17
N GLY A 102 -6.73 -5.08 7.28
CA GLY A 102 -5.60 -4.17 7.46
C GLY A 102 -4.56 -4.67 8.46
N TYR A 103 -3.82 -3.73 9.01
CA TYR A 103 -2.80 -3.95 10.03
C TYR A 103 -3.39 -4.40 11.38
N GLY A 104 -4.55 -3.87 11.75
CA GLY A 104 -5.22 -4.07 13.03
C GLY A 104 -6.16 -5.27 13.06
N GLU A 105 -7.36 -5.03 13.57
CA GLU A 105 -8.40 -6.05 13.62
C GLU A 105 -9.09 -6.20 12.26
N HIS A 106 -9.25 -7.44 11.81
CA HIS A 106 -10.10 -7.74 10.67
C HIS A 106 -11.55 -7.81 11.11
N GLU A 107 -12.45 -7.25 10.32
CA GLU A 107 -13.86 -7.15 10.70
C GLU A 107 -14.79 -7.00 9.50
N ILE A 108 -16.06 -7.25 9.74
CA ILE A 108 -17.15 -6.86 8.83
C ILE A 108 -17.93 -5.73 9.50
N ILE A 109 -18.04 -4.59 8.82
CA ILE A 109 -18.88 -3.48 9.23
C ILE A 109 -20.10 -3.45 8.32
N THR A 110 -21.29 -3.35 8.91
CA THR A 110 -22.51 -3.08 8.20
C THR A 110 -22.98 -1.66 8.45
N LEU A 111 -23.48 -1.00 7.40
CA LEU A 111 -23.98 0.36 7.47
C LEU A 111 -25.38 0.44 6.87
N ASP A 112 -26.16 1.38 7.36
CA ASP A 112 -27.37 1.82 6.70
C ASP A 112 -27.03 2.57 5.41
N ALA A 113 -27.52 2.12 4.27
CA ALA A 113 -27.14 2.64 2.96
C ALA A 113 -27.56 4.11 2.75
N LYS A 114 -28.62 4.55 3.42
CA LYS A 114 -29.15 5.91 3.28
C LYS A 114 -28.46 6.93 4.19
N THR A 115 -28.25 6.56 5.45
CA THR A 115 -27.66 7.45 6.46
C THR A 115 -26.16 7.31 6.59
N LEU A 116 -25.59 6.17 6.16
CA LEU A 116 -24.19 5.73 6.34
C LEU A 116 -23.81 5.48 7.80
N ASN A 117 -24.80 5.40 8.70
CA ASN A 117 -24.56 5.05 10.09
C ASN A 117 -24.18 3.56 10.20
N LYS A 118 -23.18 3.27 11.02
CA LYS A 118 -22.80 1.89 11.35
C LYS A 118 -23.91 1.21 12.12
N ILE A 119 -24.33 0.02 11.67
CA ILE A 119 -25.34 -0.83 12.33
C ILE A 119 -24.67 -1.86 13.21
N ALA A 120 -23.70 -2.58 12.66
CA ALA A 120 -22.97 -3.61 13.39
C ALA A 120 -21.48 -3.61 13.00
N ARG A 121 -20.68 -4.18 13.90
CA ARG A 121 -19.26 -4.38 13.75
C ARG A 121 -18.91 -5.76 14.28
N VAL A 122 -18.48 -6.66 13.41
CA VAL A 122 -18.25 -8.06 13.74
C VAL A 122 -16.81 -8.43 13.45
N PRO A 123 -15.99 -8.74 14.48
CA PRO A 123 -14.62 -9.16 14.27
C PRO A 123 -14.54 -10.48 13.51
N VAL A 124 -13.58 -10.59 12.62
CA VAL A 124 -13.21 -11.82 11.91
C VAL A 124 -11.76 -12.14 12.29
N PRO A 125 -11.46 -13.37 12.76
CA PRO A 125 -10.11 -13.68 13.26
C PRO A 125 -9.01 -13.43 12.23
N GLN A 126 -9.30 -13.77 10.98
CA GLN A 126 -8.48 -13.48 9.80
C GLN A 126 -9.37 -13.26 8.59
N SER A 127 -8.91 -12.45 7.63
CA SER A 127 -9.56 -12.27 6.33
C SER A 127 -8.55 -11.92 5.25
N PHE A 128 -8.98 -11.97 4.01
CA PHE A 128 -8.31 -11.41 2.87
C PHE A 128 -9.37 -10.66 2.03
N TYR A 129 -9.37 -10.69 0.71
CA TYR A 129 -10.24 -9.85 -0.12
C TYR A 129 -11.60 -10.49 -0.48
N GLY A 130 -11.86 -11.72 -0.06
CA GLY A 130 -13.06 -12.46 -0.44
C GLY A 130 -14.28 -12.14 0.43
N LEU A 131 -15.36 -11.63 -0.18
CA LEU A 131 -16.68 -11.45 0.42
C LEU A 131 -17.76 -11.76 -0.61
N ALA A 132 -18.75 -12.59 -0.26
CA ALA A 132 -19.86 -12.95 -1.13
C ALA A 132 -21.18 -12.91 -0.35
N LEU A 133 -22.28 -12.67 -1.09
CA LEU A 133 -23.63 -12.66 -0.56
C LEU A 133 -24.44 -13.76 -1.26
N SER A 134 -25.24 -14.52 -0.51
CA SER A 134 -26.18 -15.47 -1.09
C SER A 134 -27.28 -14.76 -1.89
N ASN A 135 -27.83 -15.42 -2.89
CA ASN A 135 -28.86 -14.84 -3.76
C ASN A 135 -30.15 -14.46 -3.01
N ASP A 136 -30.45 -15.20 -1.93
CA ASP A 136 -31.58 -14.89 -1.04
C ASP A 136 -31.27 -13.74 -0.05
N GLY A 137 -30.01 -13.23 -0.03
CA GLY A 137 -29.57 -12.20 0.89
C GLY A 137 -29.41 -12.66 2.34
N ALA A 138 -29.62 -13.94 2.65
CA ALA A 138 -29.64 -14.41 4.04
C ALA A 138 -28.26 -14.77 4.62
N TRP A 139 -27.23 -14.83 3.81
CA TRP A 139 -25.89 -15.25 4.21
C TRP A 139 -24.80 -14.37 3.62
N ILE A 140 -23.85 -13.98 4.48
CA ILE A 140 -22.59 -13.34 4.10
C ILE A 140 -21.48 -14.37 4.24
N VAL A 141 -20.69 -14.55 3.18
CA VAL A 141 -19.56 -15.47 3.17
C VAL A 141 -18.28 -14.67 3.05
N ALA A 142 -17.36 -14.84 4.00
CA ALA A 142 -16.11 -14.13 4.06
C ALA A 142 -14.89 -15.07 4.03
N SER A 143 -13.84 -14.64 3.36
CA SER A 143 -12.53 -15.26 3.40
C SER A 143 -11.95 -15.22 4.82
N GLY A 144 -11.35 -16.31 5.26
CA GLY A 144 -10.60 -16.41 6.50
C GLY A 144 -9.08 -16.33 6.32
N GLY A 145 -8.62 -15.87 5.15
CA GLY A 145 -7.20 -15.61 4.89
C GLY A 145 -6.28 -16.74 5.32
N GLU A 146 -5.32 -16.42 6.17
CA GLU A 146 -4.28 -17.33 6.66
C GLU A 146 -4.76 -18.37 7.69
N ASP A 147 -6.01 -18.27 8.17
CA ASP A 147 -6.63 -19.29 9.01
C ASP A 147 -7.11 -20.50 8.22
N GLU A 148 -7.01 -20.47 6.88
CA GLU A 148 -7.43 -21.54 5.97
C GLU A 148 -8.95 -21.86 6.05
N ARG A 149 -9.76 -20.83 6.28
CA ARG A 149 -11.19 -20.96 6.57
C ARG A 149 -12.06 -20.09 5.66
N VAL A 150 -13.31 -20.47 5.59
CA VAL A 150 -14.40 -19.62 5.11
C VAL A 150 -15.38 -19.45 6.25
N TYR A 151 -15.79 -18.22 6.50
CA TYR A 151 -16.79 -17.86 7.51
C TYR A 151 -18.11 -17.53 6.83
N ALA A 152 -19.18 -18.26 7.16
CA ALA A 152 -20.52 -17.99 6.65
C ALA A 152 -21.39 -17.45 7.80
N PHE A 153 -21.78 -16.20 7.70
CA PHE A 153 -22.57 -15.50 8.70
C PHE A 153 -24.05 -15.46 8.28
N PRO A 154 -24.99 -15.92 9.13
CA PRO A 154 -26.40 -15.60 8.93
C PRO A 154 -26.58 -14.08 8.96
N TYR A 155 -27.33 -13.54 8.02
CA TYR A 155 -27.56 -12.11 7.91
C TYR A 155 -29.04 -11.76 8.10
N ASN A 156 -29.33 -10.72 8.88
CA ASN A 156 -30.67 -10.19 9.07
C ASN A 156 -30.64 -8.69 9.32
N LYS A 157 -31.10 -7.88 8.37
CA LYS A 157 -31.30 -6.42 8.49
C LYS A 157 -30.09 -5.68 9.06
N GLY A 158 -28.91 -5.97 8.54
CA GLY A 158 -27.65 -5.35 8.95
C GLY A 158 -26.92 -6.05 10.09
N TYR A 159 -27.49 -7.06 10.72
CA TYR A 159 -26.84 -7.82 11.79
C TYR A 159 -26.35 -9.18 11.29
N LEU A 160 -25.16 -9.57 11.70
CA LEU A 160 -24.59 -10.88 11.43
C LEU A 160 -24.71 -11.75 12.68
N GLY A 161 -25.20 -12.99 12.48
CA GLY A 161 -25.22 -14.02 13.54
C GLY A 161 -23.87 -14.71 13.68
N GLU A 162 -23.81 -15.71 14.57
CA GLU A 162 -22.61 -16.54 14.75
C GLU A 162 -22.26 -17.26 13.45
N PRO A 163 -20.98 -17.24 13.02
CA PRO A 163 -20.60 -17.83 11.75
C PRO A 163 -20.56 -19.37 11.79
N VAL A 164 -20.99 -19.98 10.74
CA VAL A 164 -20.61 -21.35 10.40
C VAL A 164 -19.22 -21.32 9.79
N VAL A 165 -18.30 -22.11 10.33
CA VAL A 165 -16.89 -22.10 9.94
C VAL A 165 -16.55 -23.33 9.12
N HIS A 166 -16.08 -23.14 7.90
CA HIS A 166 -15.55 -24.18 7.03
C HIS A 166 -14.02 -24.13 7.01
N THR A 167 -13.35 -25.13 7.58
CA THR A 167 -11.90 -25.26 7.51
C THR A 167 -11.53 -25.96 6.21
N LEU A 168 -10.78 -25.31 5.34
CA LEU A 168 -10.48 -25.80 3.99
C LEU A 168 -9.13 -26.51 3.90
N ALA A 169 -8.21 -26.20 4.82
CA ALA A 169 -6.88 -26.76 4.86
C ALA A 169 -6.37 -26.78 6.30
N THR A 170 -5.29 -27.52 6.55
CA THR A 170 -4.64 -27.53 7.87
C THR A 170 -3.77 -26.28 8.05
N LYS A 171 -3.42 -25.94 9.30
CA LYS A 171 -2.53 -24.79 9.58
C LYS A 171 -1.13 -24.92 8.95
N THR A 172 -0.70 -26.14 8.62
CA THR A 172 0.57 -26.39 7.96
C THR A 172 0.51 -26.23 6.45
N ASP A 173 -0.70 -26.27 5.87
CA ASP A 173 -0.89 -26.03 4.46
C ASP A 173 -0.77 -24.52 4.20
N LYS A 174 -0.16 -24.15 3.09
CA LYS A 174 -0.06 -22.76 2.66
C LYS A 174 -1.16 -22.45 1.64
N PHE A 175 -2.42 -22.62 2.02
CA PHE A 175 -3.55 -22.37 1.12
C PHE A 175 -3.87 -20.87 1.04
N VAL A 176 -4.08 -20.20 2.15
CA VAL A 176 -4.45 -18.78 2.30
C VAL A 176 -5.67 -18.42 1.45
N VAL A 177 -6.85 -18.43 2.07
CA VAL A 177 -8.11 -18.14 1.37
C VAL A 177 -8.12 -16.68 0.91
N SER A 178 -8.18 -16.47 -0.42
CA SER A 178 -8.34 -15.13 -1.03
C SER A 178 -9.78 -14.87 -1.42
N GLY A 179 -10.16 -15.01 -2.68
CA GLY A 179 -11.53 -14.84 -3.13
C GLY A 179 -12.46 -15.96 -2.69
N VAL A 180 -13.71 -15.60 -2.44
CA VAL A 180 -14.81 -16.56 -2.22
C VAL A 180 -15.97 -16.23 -3.15
N GLY A 181 -16.71 -17.25 -3.57
CA GLY A 181 -17.90 -17.12 -4.41
C GLY A 181 -18.96 -18.15 -4.04
N LEU A 182 -20.19 -17.90 -4.45
CA LEU A 182 -21.31 -18.82 -4.30
C LEU A 182 -21.82 -19.22 -5.68
N SER A 183 -22.31 -20.47 -5.81
CA SER A 183 -22.99 -20.88 -7.02
C SER A 183 -24.31 -20.11 -7.18
N LYS A 184 -24.74 -19.93 -8.42
CA LYS A 184 -25.97 -19.18 -8.73
C LYS A 184 -27.23 -19.78 -8.14
N ASP A 185 -27.24 -21.08 -7.84
CA ASP A 185 -28.33 -21.80 -7.18
C ASP A 185 -28.16 -21.88 -5.65
N ASP A 186 -27.11 -21.23 -5.10
CA ASP A 186 -26.76 -21.23 -3.68
C ASP A 186 -26.49 -22.62 -3.06
N THR A 187 -26.17 -23.64 -3.86
CA THR A 187 -25.90 -25.00 -3.36
C THR A 187 -24.44 -25.27 -3.06
N GLU A 188 -23.54 -24.48 -3.66
CA GLU A 188 -22.08 -24.63 -3.54
C GLU A 188 -21.40 -23.31 -3.21
N PHE A 189 -20.21 -23.40 -2.65
CA PHE A 189 -19.29 -22.29 -2.52
C PHE A 189 -17.95 -22.62 -3.16
N TYR A 190 -17.24 -21.59 -3.60
CA TYR A 190 -15.90 -21.66 -4.16
C TYR A 190 -14.95 -20.82 -3.31
N ALA A 191 -13.71 -21.30 -3.14
CA ALA A 191 -12.67 -20.57 -2.42
C ALA A 191 -11.32 -20.68 -3.15
N CYS A 192 -10.71 -19.54 -3.42
CA CYS A 192 -9.37 -19.43 -3.97
C CYS A 192 -8.33 -19.62 -2.87
N GLY A 193 -7.31 -20.44 -3.11
CA GLY A 193 -6.14 -20.61 -2.26
C GLY A 193 -4.94 -19.91 -2.86
N LEU A 194 -4.65 -18.72 -2.37
CA LEU A 194 -3.67 -17.80 -2.93
C LEU A 194 -2.28 -18.42 -3.10
N LEU A 195 -1.70 -18.90 -1.99
CA LEU A 195 -0.36 -19.50 -1.99
C LEU A 195 -0.37 -20.97 -2.42
N GLY A 196 -1.52 -21.65 -2.27
CA GLY A 196 -1.67 -23.05 -2.68
C GLY A 196 -1.82 -23.23 -4.19
N ASN A 197 -2.06 -22.16 -4.94
CA ASN A 197 -2.43 -22.22 -6.36
C ASN A 197 -3.60 -23.21 -6.59
N GLN A 198 -4.66 -23.11 -5.78
CA GLN A 198 -5.79 -24.03 -5.79
C GLN A 198 -7.11 -23.27 -5.81
N VAL A 199 -8.14 -23.93 -6.34
CA VAL A 199 -9.54 -23.58 -6.09
C VAL A 199 -10.21 -24.76 -5.42
N LYS A 200 -10.97 -24.49 -4.35
CA LYS A 200 -11.78 -25.50 -3.68
C LYS A 200 -13.26 -25.23 -3.87
N ARG A 201 -14.03 -26.32 -4.07
CA ARG A 201 -15.48 -26.32 -4.17
C ARG A 201 -16.05 -27.12 -3.00
N GLY A 202 -16.95 -26.51 -2.23
CA GLY A 202 -17.63 -27.14 -1.11
C GLY A 202 -19.14 -26.98 -1.23
N LYS A 203 -19.88 -27.81 -0.49
CA LYS A 203 -21.35 -27.79 -0.51
C LYS A 203 -21.91 -26.93 0.63
N ARG A 204 -23.07 -26.31 0.35
CA ARG A 204 -24.00 -25.79 1.35
C ARG A 204 -25.00 -26.90 1.72
N PRO A 205 -25.69 -26.89 2.88
CA PRO A 205 -26.12 -25.70 3.61
C PRO A 205 -25.16 -25.29 4.74
N PHE A 206 -25.12 -23.98 5.00
CA PHE A 206 -24.50 -23.43 6.19
C PHE A 206 -25.45 -23.61 7.38
N GLY A 207 -25.64 -24.80 7.87
CA GLY A 207 -26.66 -25.00 8.92
C GLY A 207 -26.33 -26.06 9.96
N ALA A 208 -25.33 -26.90 9.70
CA ALA A 208 -24.86 -27.87 10.65
C ALA A 208 -23.43 -27.52 11.09
N MET A 209 -23.20 -27.33 12.38
CA MET A 209 -21.84 -27.26 12.91
C MET A 209 -21.14 -28.57 12.52
N GLU A 210 -20.19 -28.48 11.60
CA GLU A 210 -19.37 -29.63 11.24
C GLU A 210 -18.47 -30.02 12.40
N LYS A 211 -18.21 -31.32 12.52
CA LYS A 211 -17.26 -31.86 13.49
C LYS A 211 -15.88 -31.20 13.31
N PRO A 212 -15.07 -31.06 14.36
CA PRO A 212 -13.71 -30.56 14.22
C PRO A 212 -12.94 -31.33 13.15
N GLY A 213 -12.48 -30.65 12.11
CA GLY A 213 -11.72 -31.25 11.00
C GLY A 213 -11.73 -30.35 9.77
N VAL A 214 -11.09 -30.83 8.69
CA VAL A 214 -11.13 -30.17 7.38
C VAL A 214 -12.46 -30.53 6.71
N SER A 215 -13.19 -29.50 6.25
CA SER A 215 -14.46 -29.67 5.55
C SER A 215 -14.25 -30.41 4.23
N PRO A 216 -15.15 -31.34 3.86
CA PRO A 216 -15.06 -32.03 2.58
C PRO A 216 -15.15 -31.02 1.42
N THR A 217 -14.13 -30.96 0.60
CA THR A 217 -14.09 -30.13 -0.59
C THR A 217 -13.48 -30.89 -1.76
N GLU A 218 -13.93 -30.56 -2.96
CA GLU A 218 -13.22 -30.92 -4.18
C GLU A 218 -12.15 -29.86 -4.45
N THR A 219 -10.96 -30.28 -4.89
CA THR A 219 -9.82 -29.39 -5.08
C THR A 219 -9.36 -29.43 -6.52
N LEU A 220 -9.27 -28.26 -7.14
CA LEU A 220 -8.59 -28.03 -8.41
C LEU A 220 -7.19 -27.46 -8.15
N GLN A 221 -6.16 -28.17 -8.61
CA GLN A 221 -4.80 -27.64 -8.65
C GLN A 221 -4.62 -26.80 -9.92
N LEU A 222 -4.16 -25.57 -9.75
CA LEU A 222 -3.79 -24.66 -10.81
C LEU A 222 -2.27 -24.71 -11.07
N PRO A 223 -1.79 -24.23 -12.21
CA PRO A 223 -0.35 -24.09 -12.46
C PRO A 223 0.35 -23.25 -11.38
N ASP A 224 1.64 -23.49 -11.16
CA ASP A 224 2.46 -22.71 -10.24
C ASP A 224 2.41 -21.22 -10.57
N ASP A 225 2.62 -20.37 -9.57
CA ASP A 225 2.52 -18.91 -9.68
C ASP A 225 1.16 -18.38 -10.15
N SER A 226 0.09 -19.15 -10.03
CA SER A 226 -1.26 -18.69 -10.41
C SER A 226 -1.80 -17.61 -9.47
N TYR A 227 -1.59 -17.74 -8.17
CA TYR A 227 -2.13 -16.82 -7.16
C TYR A 227 -3.62 -16.51 -7.42
N PRO A 228 -4.55 -17.50 -7.38
CA PRO A 228 -5.94 -17.26 -7.73
C PRO A 228 -6.55 -16.21 -6.79
N TYR A 229 -7.13 -15.13 -7.38
CA TYR A 229 -7.60 -13.97 -6.63
C TYR A 229 -9.11 -14.02 -6.38
N THR A 230 -9.91 -14.22 -7.42
CA THR A 230 -11.39 -14.31 -7.33
C THR A 230 -11.96 -15.33 -8.30
N VAL A 231 -13.21 -15.70 -8.06
CA VAL A 231 -14.00 -16.62 -8.89
C VAL A 231 -15.31 -15.99 -9.33
N LEU A 232 -15.79 -16.37 -10.52
CA LEU A 232 -17.05 -15.92 -11.07
C LEU A 232 -17.72 -17.06 -11.84
N GLU A 233 -18.93 -17.46 -11.45
CA GLU A 233 -19.66 -18.53 -12.09
C GLU A 233 -20.41 -18.05 -13.35
N ASP A 234 -20.27 -18.80 -14.43
CA ASP A 234 -21.15 -18.78 -15.60
C ASP A 234 -22.00 -20.08 -15.58
N ALA A 235 -23.08 -20.04 -14.84
CA ALA A 235 -23.95 -21.19 -14.62
C ALA A 235 -24.58 -21.69 -15.92
N ALA A 236 -24.92 -20.79 -16.85
CA ALA A 236 -25.55 -21.14 -18.13
C ALA A 236 -24.68 -22.06 -18.99
N ASN A 237 -23.37 -21.83 -18.95
CA ASN A 237 -22.36 -22.61 -19.69
C ASN A 237 -21.61 -23.62 -18.82
N GLN A 238 -22.02 -23.79 -17.56
CA GLN A 238 -21.39 -24.72 -16.60
C GLN A 238 -19.89 -24.47 -16.44
N ARG A 239 -19.49 -23.19 -16.29
CA ARG A 239 -18.11 -22.79 -16.17
C ARG A 239 -17.88 -21.91 -14.92
N LEU A 240 -16.64 -21.96 -14.41
CA LEU A 240 -16.16 -21.03 -13.41
C LEU A 240 -14.95 -20.28 -13.99
N PHE A 241 -14.99 -18.96 -13.98
CA PHE A 241 -13.84 -18.13 -14.27
C PHE A 241 -13.06 -17.90 -12.99
N VAL A 242 -11.72 -17.97 -13.08
CA VAL A 242 -10.78 -17.75 -11.99
C VAL A 242 -9.75 -16.75 -12.44
N SER A 243 -9.63 -15.60 -11.77
CA SER A 243 -8.53 -14.67 -12.07
C SER A 243 -7.22 -15.22 -11.50
N LEU A 244 -6.24 -15.44 -12.39
CA LEU A 244 -4.91 -15.95 -12.07
C LEU A 244 -3.96 -14.75 -11.93
N TRP A 245 -3.98 -14.14 -10.75
CA TRP A 245 -3.35 -12.85 -10.45
C TRP A 245 -1.87 -12.80 -10.86
N GLY A 246 -1.10 -13.85 -10.54
CA GLY A 246 0.32 -13.92 -10.86
C GLY A 246 0.66 -14.38 -12.28
N ARG A 247 -0.34 -14.73 -13.12
CA ARG A 247 -0.10 -15.27 -14.48
C ARG A 247 -0.63 -14.43 -15.62
N SER A 248 -1.18 -13.26 -15.34
CA SER A 248 -1.81 -12.39 -16.36
C SER A 248 -2.84 -13.17 -17.20
N ALA A 249 -3.72 -13.93 -16.56
CA ALA A 249 -4.65 -14.81 -17.24
C ALA A 249 -5.94 -15.07 -16.43
N ILE A 250 -6.98 -15.52 -17.13
CA ILE A 250 -8.20 -16.10 -16.56
C ILE A 250 -8.16 -17.61 -16.78
N GLY A 251 -8.29 -18.38 -15.70
CA GLY A 251 -8.54 -19.82 -15.78
C GLY A 251 -10.04 -20.07 -16.03
N VAL A 252 -10.33 -20.97 -16.97
CA VAL A 252 -11.69 -21.44 -17.25
C VAL A 252 -11.83 -22.86 -16.74
N VAL A 253 -12.71 -23.08 -15.80
CA VAL A 253 -12.94 -24.37 -15.14
C VAL A 253 -14.28 -24.92 -15.60
N ASP A 254 -14.30 -26.17 -16.06
CA ASP A 254 -15.54 -26.91 -16.30
C ASP A 254 -16.14 -27.37 -14.97
N LEU A 255 -17.37 -26.95 -14.66
CA LEU A 255 -18.01 -27.23 -13.38
C LEU A 255 -18.44 -28.70 -13.21
N LYS A 256 -18.61 -29.46 -14.31
CA LYS A 256 -18.98 -30.88 -14.23
C LYS A 256 -17.80 -31.74 -13.80
N THR A 257 -16.63 -31.48 -14.38
CA THR A 257 -15.41 -32.23 -14.11
C THR A 257 -14.54 -31.58 -13.04
N PHE A 258 -14.80 -30.33 -12.72
CA PHE A 258 -13.99 -29.43 -11.87
C PHE A 258 -12.51 -29.41 -12.28
N GLN A 259 -12.26 -29.29 -13.59
CA GLN A 259 -10.93 -29.25 -14.20
C GLN A 259 -10.71 -27.95 -14.96
N LEU A 260 -9.47 -27.45 -14.97
CA LEU A 260 -9.07 -26.33 -15.79
C LEU A 260 -9.06 -26.76 -17.27
N VAL A 261 -9.95 -26.18 -18.07
CA VAL A 261 -10.11 -26.54 -19.50
C VAL A 261 -9.52 -25.52 -20.44
N ALA A 262 -9.29 -24.27 -20.00
CA ALA A 262 -8.65 -23.23 -20.78
C ALA A 262 -7.99 -22.20 -19.87
N THR A 263 -7.02 -21.46 -20.44
CA THR A 263 -6.40 -20.28 -19.85
C THR A 263 -6.40 -19.16 -20.86
N TRP A 264 -7.07 -18.05 -20.54
CA TRP A 264 -7.22 -16.89 -21.42
C TRP A 264 -6.29 -15.78 -20.98
N LYS A 265 -5.50 -15.26 -21.90
CA LYS A 265 -4.53 -14.21 -21.62
C LYS A 265 -5.23 -12.88 -21.31
N THR A 266 -4.73 -12.18 -20.29
CA THR A 266 -5.10 -10.80 -19.93
C THR A 266 -3.84 -9.91 -19.90
N GLN A 267 -4.01 -8.67 -19.46
CA GLN A 267 -2.91 -7.86 -18.98
C GLN A 267 -2.54 -8.24 -17.54
N SER A 268 -1.50 -7.61 -16.97
CA SER A 268 -0.91 -8.00 -15.70
C SER A 268 -1.86 -7.81 -14.53
N HIS A 269 -1.80 -8.72 -13.58
CA HIS A 269 -2.56 -8.77 -12.33
C HIS A 269 -4.09 -8.67 -12.53
N PRO A 270 -4.74 -9.66 -13.20
CA PRO A 270 -6.19 -9.73 -13.26
C PRO A 270 -6.76 -9.95 -11.85
N THR A 271 -7.67 -9.07 -11.42
CA THR A 271 -8.32 -9.09 -10.10
C THR A 271 -9.82 -9.31 -10.24
N GLU A 272 -10.67 -8.29 -10.05
CA GLU A 272 -12.12 -8.43 -10.16
C GLU A 272 -12.58 -8.63 -11.59
N MET A 273 -13.66 -9.43 -11.73
CA MET A 273 -14.28 -9.79 -12.99
C MET A 273 -15.79 -9.53 -12.98
N ILE A 274 -16.35 -9.15 -14.13
CA ILE A 274 -17.79 -9.06 -14.35
C ILE A 274 -18.13 -9.74 -15.66
N TYR A 275 -19.10 -10.67 -15.63
CA TYR A 275 -19.61 -11.29 -16.82
C TYR A 275 -20.92 -10.63 -17.27
N LEU A 276 -20.94 -10.12 -18.49
CA LEU A 276 -22.09 -9.54 -19.17
C LEU A 276 -22.63 -10.58 -20.12
N ASP A 277 -23.63 -11.34 -19.71
CA ASP A 277 -24.23 -12.45 -20.46
C ASP A 277 -24.99 -11.99 -21.70
N ASP A 278 -25.57 -10.79 -21.69
CA ASP A 278 -26.28 -10.16 -22.81
C ASP A 278 -25.38 -9.82 -24.02
N THR A 279 -24.11 -9.51 -23.74
CA THR A 279 -23.10 -9.16 -24.77
C THR A 279 -21.95 -10.16 -24.84
N ASN A 280 -22.04 -11.25 -24.08
CA ASN A 280 -21.01 -12.30 -23.97
C ASN A 280 -19.60 -11.74 -23.72
N ARG A 281 -19.49 -10.75 -22.80
CA ARG A 281 -18.21 -10.11 -22.44
C ARG A 281 -17.83 -10.44 -21.01
N LEU A 282 -16.56 -10.80 -20.82
CA LEU A 282 -15.92 -10.87 -19.52
C LEU A 282 -15.03 -9.64 -19.34
N LEU A 283 -15.45 -8.72 -18.44
CA LEU A 283 -14.67 -7.54 -18.08
C LEU A 283 -13.73 -7.92 -16.94
N VAL A 284 -12.45 -7.54 -17.04
CA VAL A 284 -11.41 -7.90 -16.05
C VAL A 284 -10.57 -6.67 -15.72
N ALA A 285 -10.49 -6.32 -14.44
CA ALA A 285 -9.56 -5.31 -13.95
C ALA A 285 -8.14 -5.88 -13.93
N CYS A 286 -7.16 -5.14 -14.47
CA CYS A 286 -5.76 -5.53 -14.55
C CYS A 286 -4.91 -4.56 -13.73
N SER A 287 -4.68 -4.89 -12.44
CA SER A 287 -4.21 -3.94 -11.43
C SER A 287 -2.76 -3.48 -11.60
N ASP A 288 -1.89 -4.29 -12.21
CA ASP A 288 -0.51 -3.90 -12.51
C ASP A 288 -0.34 -3.35 -13.95
N GLU A 289 -1.47 -2.93 -14.51
CA GLU A 289 -1.58 -2.14 -15.73
C GLU A 289 -2.59 -1.01 -15.49
N ASN A 290 -2.73 -0.09 -16.45
CA ASN A 290 -3.68 1.01 -16.33
C ASN A 290 -5.01 0.68 -17.02
N SER A 291 -5.55 -0.53 -16.91
CA SER A 291 -6.64 -0.94 -17.79
C SER A 291 -7.67 -1.90 -17.19
N VAL A 292 -8.86 -1.86 -17.78
CA VAL A 292 -9.84 -2.95 -17.77
C VAL A 292 -9.86 -3.57 -19.15
N VAL A 293 -9.76 -4.90 -19.24
CA VAL A 293 -9.89 -5.60 -20.53
C VAL A 293 -11.28 -6.22 -20.67
N ALA A 294 -11.79 -6.24 -21.90
CA ALA A 294 -13.00 -7.00 -22.26
C ALA A 294 -12.59 -8.19 -23.12
N LEU A 295 -12.91 -9.40 -22.64
CA LEU A 295 -12.70 -10.65 -23.36
C LEU A 295 -14.03 -11.16 -23.92
N ASP A 296 -14.00 -11.83 -25.06
CA ASP A 296 -15.11 -12.69 -25.47
C ASP A 296 -15.24 -13.86 -24.49
N ALA A 297 -16.36 -13.94 -23.82
CA ALA A 297 -16.54 -14.94 -22.76
C ALA A 297 -16.72 -16.38 -23.30
N THR A 298 -16.74 -16.64 -24.60
CA THR A 298 -16.72 -17.97 -25.18
C THR A 298 -15.32 -18.42 -25.57
N THR A 299 -14.56 -17.53 -26.19
CA THR A 299 -13.27 -17.86 -26.81
C THR A 299 -12.06 -17.37 -25.99
N GLY A 300 -12.27 -16.38 -25.11
CA GLY A 300 -11.19 -15.68 -24.38
C GLY A 300 -10.42 -14.67 -25.25
N GLU A 301 -10.92 -14.38 -26.46
CA GLU A 301 -10.30 -13.40 -27.33
C GLU A 301 -10.42 -11.99 -26.74
N LEU A 302 -9.31 -11.24 -26.72
CA LEU A 302 -9.29 -9.84 -26.30
C LEU A 302 -10.07 -8.99 -27.30
N GLN A 303 -11.19 -8.41 -26.85
CA GLN A 303 -12.05 -7.56 -27.66
C GLN A 303 -11.69 -6.07 -27.54
N GLU A 304 -11.32 -5.63 -26.33
CA GLU A 304 -11.13 -4.21 -26.03
C GLU A 304 -10.23 -4.01 -24.81
N VAL A 305 -9.50 -2.89 -24.78
CA VAL A 305 -8.72 -2.41 -23.63
C VAL A 305 -9.22 -1.01 -23.28
N LEU A 306 -9.76 -0.86 -22.08
CA LEU A 306 -10.24 0.41 -21.53
C LEU A 306 -9.15 1.00 -20.64
N LEU A 307 -8.53 2.08 -21.07
CA LEU A 307 -7.48 2.75 -20.32
C LEU A 307 -8.09 3.57 -19.18
N THR A 308 -7.74 3.25 -17.94
CA THR A 308 -8.27 3.90 -16.74
C THR A 308 -7.43 5.08 -16.26
N ALA A 309 -6.21 5.24 -16.75
CA ALA A 309 -5.31 6.33 -16.37
C ALA A 309 -5.84 7.71 -16.80
N LEU A 310 -5.52 8.74 -16.00
CA LEU A 310 -5.88 10.13 -16.31
C LEU A 310 -5.30 10.64 -17.63
N TYR A 311 -4.14 10.12 -18.05
CA TYR A 311 -3.44 10.53 -19.26
C TYR A 311 -3.20 9.34 -20.18
N PRO A 312 -3.45 9.45 -21.49
CA PRO A 312 -3.30 8.35 -22.43
C PRO A 312 -1.89 7.75 -22.50
N ALA A 313 -0.88 8.55 -22.22
CA ALA A 313 0.53 8.13 -22.22
C ALA A 313 1.08 7.88 -20.79
N ALA A 314 0.21 7.77 -19.79
CA ALA A 314 0.64 7.47 -18.42
C ALA A 314 1.35 6.11 -18.37
N LYS A 315 2.44 6.05 -17.61
CA LYS A 315 3.08 4.79 -17.25
C LYS A 315 2.20 4.03 -16.25
N ASN A 316 2.48 2.74 -16.03
CA ASN A 316 1.75 1.93 -15.06
C ASN A 316 1.81 2.55 -13.66
N GLY A 317 0.77 2.31 -12.87
CA GLY A 317 0.65 2.85 -11.52
C GLY A 317 -0.72 3.47 -11.20
N SER A 318 -1.74 3.41 -12.09
CA SER A 318 -3.11 3.79 -11.71
C SER A 318 -3.75 2.74 -10.80
N THR A 319 -3.36 1.49 -10.94
CA THR A 319 -3.81 0.32 -10.15
C THR A 319 -5.32 0.13 -10.15
N PRO A 320 -5.95 -0.22 -11.30
CA PRO A 320 -7.38 -0.52 -11.35
C PRO A 320 -7.67 -1.85 -10.64
N SER A 321 -8.12 -1.78 -9.37
CA SER A 321 -8.21 -2.94 -8.47
C SER A 321 -9.62 -3.53 -8.35
N ALA A 322 -10.66 -2.77 -8.69
CA ALA A 322 -12.05 -3.20 -8.61
C ALA A 322 -12.91 -2.54 -9.69
N ILE A 323 -14.00 -3.22 -10.04
CA ILE A 323 -14.95 -2.75 -11.06
C ILE A 323 -16.39 -2.98 -10.65
N CYS A 324 -17.31 -2.15 -11.14
CA CYS A 324 -18.75 -2.44 -11.11
C CYS A 324 -19.42 -1.90 -12.37
N VAL A 325 -20.65 -2.39 -12.63
CA VAL A 325 -21.44 -1.98 -13.78
C VAL A 325 -22.82 -1.51 -13.28
N SER A 326 -23.36 -0.46 -13.92
CA SER A 326 -24.72 0.03 -13.65
C SER A 326 -25.76 -1.06 -13.92
N ALA A 327 -26.94 -0.94 -13.29
CA ALA A 327 -28.02 -1.92 -13.43
C ALA A 327 -28.49 -2.10 -14.88
N ASP A 328 -28.41 -1.05 -15.69
CA ASP A 328 -28.74 -1.08 -17.13
C ASP A 328 -27.57 -1.58 -18.00
N ARG A 329 -26.43 -1.97 -17.39
CA ARG A 329 -25.22 -2.49 -18.04
C ARG A 329 -24.54 -1.56 -19.04
N ARG A 330 -24.80 -0.25 -18.94
CA ARG A 330 -24.28 0.74 -19.89
C ARG A 330 -23.04 1.49 -19.37
N VAL A 331 -22.87 1.58 -18.05
CA VAL A 331 -21.76 2.28 -17.42
C VAL A 331 -20.90 1.33 -16.63
N LEU A 332 -19.63 1.24 -16.97
CA LEU A 332 -18.59 0.60 -16.16
C LEU A 332 -17.91 1.66 -15.30
N VAL A 333 -17.68 1.34 -14.03
CA VAL A 333 -16.85 2.11 -13.12
C VAL A 333 -15.65 1.26 -12.71
N ALA A 334 -14.45 1.80 -12.83
CA ALA A 334 -13.21 1.19 -12.40
C ALA A 334 -12.56 2.04 -11.30
N VAL A 335 -12.10 1.39 -10.25
CA VAL A 335 -11.36 2.02 -9.14
C VAL A 335 -9.89 2.16 -9.55
N ASN A 336 -9.31 3.34 -9.44
CA ASN A 336 -7.87 3.59 -9.61
C ASN A 336 -7.23 3.82 -8.23
N SER A 337 -6.73 2.77 -7.59
CA SER A 337 -6.28 2.80 -6.19
C SER A 337 -5.17 3.84 -5.95
N CYS A 338 -4.13 3.86 -6.77
CA CYS A 338 -3.01 4.78 -6.58
C CYS A 338 -3.27 6.19 -7.14
N ASN A 339 -4.33 6.39 -7.93
CA ASN A 339 -4.70 7.70 -8.47
C ASN A 339 -5.83 8.39 -7.68
N ASN A 340 -6.32 7.76 -6.61
CA ASN A 340 -7.35 8.32 -5.71
C ASN A 340 -8.62 8.79 -6.45
N ASN A 341 -9.01 8.02 -7.47
CA ASN A 341 -10.21 8.33 -8.26
C ASN A 341 -10.88 7.06 -8.79
N ILE A 342 -12.09 7.23 -9.31
CA ILE A 342 -12.77 6.22 -10.11
C ILE A 342 -12.92 6.73 -11.55
N ALA A 343 -12.72 5.81 -12.53
CA ALA A 343 -12.88 6.08 -13.95
C ALA A 343 -14.22 5.51 -14.42
N LEU A 344 -14.99 6.29 -15.18
CA LEU A 344 -16.29 5.90 -15.73
C LEU A 344 -16.20 5.73 -17.25
N PHE A 345 -16.82 4.65 -17.74
CA PHE A 345 -16.86 4.35 -19.17
C PHE A 345 -18.30 4.02 -19.63
N ASP A 346 -18.67 4.54 -20.81
CA ASP A 346 -19.80 4.04 -21.56
C ASP A 346 -19.40 2.74 -22.25
N ILE A 347 -20.05 1.63 -21.90
CA ILE A 347 -19.82 0.28 -22.45
C ILE A 347 -21.02 -0.27 -23.21
N SER A 348 -21.99 0.58 -23.55
CA SER A 348 -23.25 0.20 -24.18
C SER A 348 -23.07 -0.46 -25.56
N GLU A 349 -22.03 -0.06 -26.31
CA GLU A 349 -21.67 -0.67 -27.58
C GLU A 349 -20.37 -1.50 -27.45
N PRO A 350 -20.43 -2.83 -27.61
CA PRO A 350 -19.22 -3.67 -27.57
C PRO A 350 -18.18 -3.21 -28.58
N LYS A 351 -16.90 -3.23 -28.17
CA LYS A 351 -15.73 -2.79 -28.95
C LYS A 351 -15.71 -1.29 -29.31
N LYS A 352 -16.56 -0.50 -28.67
CA LYS A 352 -16.64 0.96 -28.86
C LYS A 352 -16.84 1.70 -27.55
N SER A 353 -16.31 1.15 -26.46
CA SER A 353 -16.37 1.79 -25.17
C SER A 353 -15.62 3.13 -25.18
N ARG A 354 -16.10 4.08 -24.40
CA ARG A 354 -15.50 5.42 -24.31
C ARG A 354 -15.45 5.90 -22.87
N SER A 355 -14.38 6.58 -22.52
CA SER A 355 -14.29 7.26 -21.23
C SER A 355 -15.35 8.35 -21.10
N LEU A 356 -16.06 8.36 -20.00
CA LEU A 356 -17.01 9.41 -19.65
C LEU A 356 -16.36 10.47 -18.75
N GLY A 357 -15.38 10.09 -17.95
CA GLY A 357 -14.68 10.98 -17.04
C GLY A 357 -14.22 10.29 -15.76
N TYR A 358 -13.84 11.12 -14.78
CA TYR A 358 -13.27 10.67 -13.51
C TYR A 358 -13.94 11.38 -12.34
N ILE A 359 -14.00 10.67 -11.19
CA ILE A 359 -14.49 11.24 -9.93
C ILE A 359 -13.39 11.06 -8.89
N PRO A 360 -12.86 12.13 -8.27
CA PRO A 360 -11.91 12.00 -7.17
C PRO A 360 -12.62 11.48 -5.92
N VAL A 361 -11.94 10.55 -5.21
CA VAL A 361 -12.43 9.89 -4.01
C VAL A 361 -11.40 9.99 -2.88
N GLY A 362 -11.50 9.17 -1.84
CA GLY A 362 -10.51 9.13 -0.77
C GLY A 362 -9.19 8.48 -1.19
N TRP A 363 -8.29 8.34 -0.23
CA TRP A 363 -6.96 7.78 -0.43
C TRP A 363 -7.01 6.26 -0.61
N TYR A 364 -6.43 5.77 -1.69
CA TYR A 364 -6.34 4.37 -2.05
C TYR A 364 -7.71 3.67 -2.10
N PRO A 365 -8.62 4.04 -3.05
CA PRO A 365 -9.90 3.37 -3.19
C PRO A 365 -9.71 1.88 -3.52
N THR A 366 -10.53 1.02 -2.90
CA THR A 366 -10.35 -0.44 -2.92
C THR A 366 -11.50 -1.19 -3.58
N ASN A 367 -12.74 -0.66 -3.47
CA ASN A 367 -13.91 -1.29 -4.09
C ASN A 367 -14.97 -0.25 -4.45
N VAL A 368 -15.87 -0.61 -5.37
CA VAL A 368 -16.94 0.27 -5.87
C VAL A 368 -18.19 -0.54 -6.19
N LYS A 369 -19.36 0.00 -5.83
CA LYS A 369 -20.68 -0.56 -6.20
C LYS A 369 -21.68 0.58 -6.47
N PHE A 370 -22.64 0.35 -7.33
CA PHE A 370 -23.85 1.17 -7.39
C PHE A 370 -24.81 0.76 -6.26
N THR A 371 -25.60 1.69 -5.74
CA THR A 371 -26.79 1.34 -4.96
C THR A 371 -27.77 0.58 -5.84
N VAL A 372 -28.71 -0.17 -5.24
CA VAL A 372 -29.72 -0.93 -5.97
C VAL A 372 -30.58 -0.01 -6.87
N SER A 373 -30.86 1.21 -6.42
CA SER A 373 -31.59 2.22 -7.21
C SER A 373 -30.74 2.84 -8.32
N GLY A 374 -29.41 2.68 -8.27
CA GLY A 374 -28.48 3.34 -9.20
C GLY A 374 -28.29 4.85 -8.98
N ASP A 375 -28.88 5.40 -7.93
CA ASP A 375 -28.81 6.84 -7.60
C ASP A 375 -27.49 7.27 -6.96
N GLN A 376 -26.71 6.33 -6.45
CA GLN A 376 -25.39 6.61 -5.86
C GLN A 376 -24.33 5.58 -6.30
N ILE A 377 -23.10 6.04 -6.34
CA ILE A 377 -21.89 5.23 -6.45
C ILE A 377 -21.25 5.21 -5.06
N ILE A 378 -21.03 4.02 -4.52
CA ILE A 378 -20.41 3.80 -3.21
C ILE A 378 -18.99 3.30 -3.41
N VAL A 379 -18.02 3.96 -2.78
CA VAL A 379 -16.59 3.64 -2.90
C VAL A 379 -15.99 3.46 -1.51
N THR A 380 -15.24 2.38 -1.30
CA THR A 380 -14.40 2.21 -0.09
C THR A 380 -12.99 2.69 -0.37
N ASN A 381 -12.39 3.41 0.59
CA ASN A 381 -11.03 3.94 0.49
C ASN A 381 -10.17 3.33 1.60
N GLY A 382 -9.13 2.57 1.22
CA GLY A 382 -8.32 1.77 2.14
C GLY A 382 -7.53 2.61 3.15
N LYS A 383 -6.96 3.71 2.70
CA LYS A 383 -6.12 4.61 3.50
C LYS A 383 -6.88 5.86 4.00
N GLY A 384 -8.18 5.98 3.68
CA GLY A 384 -9.09 7.01 4.21
C GLY A 384 -9.05 8.36 3.49
N LEU A 385 -8.95 9.47 4.23
CA LEU A 385 -9.06 10.82 3.69
C LEU A 385 -7.84 11.70 3.95
N SER A 386 -6.90 11.25 4.79
CA SER A 386 -5.76 12.08 5.20
C SER A 386 -4.58 11.22 5.63
N SER A 387 -3.37 11.71 5.38
CA SER A 387 -2.18 11.28 6.12
C SER A 387 -2.20 11.84 7.54
N LYS A 388 -1.50 11.20 8.46
CA LYS A 388 -1.36 11.61 9.86
C LYS A 388 0.07 11.42 10.30
N ASP A 389 0.54 12.35 11.13
CA ASP A 389 1.79 12.20 11.87
C ASP A 389 1.63 11.15 13.00
N ASN A 390 2.69 10.43 13.31
CA ASN A 390 2.76 9.52 14.45
C ASN A 390 3.26 10.26 15.70
N ARG A 391 2.52 11.28 16.11
CA ARG A 391 2.86 12.19 17.22
C ARG A 391 3.28 11.48 18.52
N TYR A 392 2.71 10.30 18.78
CA TYR A 392 2.99 9.42 19.89
C TYR A 392 3.69 8.12 19.45
N GLY A 393 4.38 8.16 18.33
CA GLY A 393 5.21 7.07 17.85
C GLY A 393 6.37 6.77 18.81
N PRO A 394 7.17 5.73 18.54
CA PRO A 394 8.23 5.29 19.45
C PRO A 394 9.32 6.36 19.57
N ASN A 395 9.13 7.25 20.55
CA ASN A 395 10.10 8.27 20.92
C ASN A 395 10.58 7.98 22.35
N PRO A 396 11.85 7.58 22.55
CA PRO A 396 12.38 7.28 23.89
C PRO A 396 12.45 8.49 24.80
N LEU A 397 12.42 9.70 24.23
CA LEU A 397 12.47 10.97 24.97
C LEU A 397 11.07 11.43 25.42
N LYS A 398 10.02 10.97 24.77
CA LYS A 398 8.62 11.32 25.05
C LYS A 398 7.77 10.05 25.00
N PRO A 399 7.67 9.29 26.11
CA PRO A 399 6.89 8.07 26.10
C PRO A 399 5.42 8.34 25.76
N ALA A 400 4.87 7.49 24.90
CA ALA A 400 3.46 7.57 24.51
C ALA A 400 2.52 7.43 25.72
N PRO A 401 1.34 8.06 25.72
CA PRO A 401 0.30 7.80 26.68
C PRO A 401 -0.04 6.29 26.73
N LYS A 402 -0.45 5.80 27.90
CA LYS A 402 -0.86 4.39 28.04
C LYS A 402 -1.92 4.04 27.01
N ASN A 403 -1.73 2.91 26.33
CA ASN A 403 -2.62 2.36 25.30
C ASN A 403 -2.68 3.14 23.97
N VAL A 404 -1.78 4.08 23.72
CA VAL A 404 -1.61 4.69 22.40
C VAL A 404 -0.40 4.05 21.73
N THR A 405 -0.61 3.43 20.59
CA THR A 405 0.45 2.95 19.71
C THR A 405 0.23 3.61 18.36
N GLU A 406 1.13 4.49 17.98
CA GLU A 406 1.11 5.14 16.69
C GLU A 406 2.20 4.53 15.81
N TYR A 407 1.82 3.52 15.09
CA TYR A 407 2.59 2.92 13.99
C TYR A 407 1.84 3.20 12.70
N ILE A 408 2.54 3.41 11.60
CA ILE A 408 1.95 3.84 10.32
C ILE A 408 0.74 2.97 9.89
N GLY A 409 0.85 1.65 9.99
CA GLY A 409 -0.26 0.74 9.67
C GLY A 409 -1.51 0.99 10.51
N GLY A 410 -1.37 1.40 11.78
CA GLY A 410 -2.49 1.72 12.67
C GLY A 410 -3.06 3.14 12.49
N LEU A 411 -2.37 4.01 11.75
CA LEU A 411 -2.84 5.37 11.45
C LEU A 411 -3.73 5.43 10.20
N LEU A 412 -3.66 4.42 9.33
CA LEU A 412 -4.43 4.32 8.10
C LEU A 412 -5.86 3.86 8.42
N GLN A 413 -6.77 4.81 8.63
CA GLN A 413 -8.18 4.55 8.90
C GLN A 413 -9.00 4.74 7.62
N GLY A 414 -9.67 3.67 7.19
CA GLY A 414 -10.47 3.66 5.98
C GLY A 414 -11.69 4.59 6.01
N SER A 415 -12.22 4.88 4.85
CA SER A 415 -13.46 5.65 4.68
C SER A 415 -14.34 5.07 3.57
N LEU A 416 -15.59 5.52 3.55
CA LEU A 416 -16.56 5.26 2.51
C LEU A 416 -17.04 6.58 1.92
N SER A 417 -17.03 6.68 0.58
CA SER A 417 -17.60 7.79 -0.18
C SER A 417 -18.93 7.35 -0.79
N ALA A 418 -20.02 8.08 -0.52
CA ALA A 418 -21.33 7.87 -1.15
C ALA A 418 -21.60 9.08 -2.06
N ILE A 419 -21.50 8.86 -3.37
CA ILE A 419 -21.49 9.88 -4.40
C ILE A 419 -22.79 9.79 -5.19
N PRO A 420 -23.63 10.84 -5.25
CA PRO A 420 -24.76 10.84 -6.17
C PRO A 420 -24.31 10.54 -7.60
N THR A 421 -25.04 9.70 -8.31
CA THR A 421 -24.73 9.42 -9.73
C THR A 421 -24.78 10.73 -10.52
N PRO A 422 -23.65 11.20 -11.07
CA PRO A 422 -23.54 12.55 -11.61
C PRO A 422 -24.23 12.69 -12.98
N THR A 423 -24.75 13.87 -13.26
CA THR A 423 -25.06 14.29 -14.63
C THR A 423 -23.76 14.45 -15.45
N PRO A 424 -23.82 14.53 -16.78
CA PRO A 424 -22.63 14.77 -17.60
C PRO A 424 -21.87 16.04 -17.24
N GLU A 425 -22.58 17.12 -16.87
CA GLU A 425 -22.00 18.41 -16.47
C GLU A 425 -21.29 18.33 -15.11
N GLU A 426 -21.89 17.63 -14.15
CA GLU A 426 -21.27 17.37 -12.84
C GLU A 426 -20.03 16.48 -13.01
N LEU A 427 -20.14 15.41 -13.82
CA LEU A 427 -19.00 14.53 -14.10
C LEU A 427 -17.85 15.28 -14.77
N ALA A 428 -18.14 16.18 -15.71
CA ALA A 428 -17.11 17.02 -16.33
C ALA A 428 -16.41 17.93 -15.30
N THR A 429 -17.15 18.40 -14.29
CA THR A 429 -16.58 19.20 -13.18
C THR A 429 -15.71 18.33 -12.26
N MET A 430 -16.20 17.15 -11.86
CA MET A 430 -15.43 16.20 -11.03
C MET A 430 -14.18 15.72 -11.77
N THR A 431 -14.27 15.52 -13.09
CA THR A 431 -13.11 15.16 -13.92
C THR A 431 -12.02 16.23 -13.86
N ARG A 432 -12.38 17.52 -13.94
CA ARG A 432 -11.39 18.60 -13.77
C ARG A 432 -10.73 18.57 -12.39
N LEU A 433 -11.49 18.28 -11.33
CA LEU A 433 -10.95 18.14 -9.98
C LEU A 433 -9.98 16.94 -9.86
N ALA A 434 -10.29 15.81 -10.52
CA ALA A 434 -9.38 14.66 -10.56
C ALA A 434 -8.03 15.00 -11.22
N PHE A 435 -8.07 15.72 -12.34
CA PHE A 435 -6.85 16.22 -12.99
C PHE A 435 -6.08 17.23 -12.14
N GLN A 436 -6.80 18.12 -11.43
CA GLN A 436 -6.18 19.12 -10.55
C GLN A 436 -5.51 18.48 -9.33
N GLY A 437 -6.05 17.36 -8.83
CA GLY A 437 -5.47 16.61 -7.72
C GLY A 437 -4.23 15.78 -8.09
N ALA A 438 -3.95 15.58 -9.39
CA ALA A 438 -2.82 14.79 -9.84
C ALA A 438 -1.51 15.59 -9.84
N PRO A 439 -0.40 15.05 -9.27
CA PRO A 439 0.91 15.71 -9.33
C PRO A 439 1.53 15.70 -10.73
N LEU A 440 1.03 14.84 -11.63
CA LEU A 440 1.58 14.58 -12.96
C LEU A 440 1.15 15.60 -14.04
N ARG A 441 0.71 16.78 -13.68
CA ARG A 441 0.30 17.81 -14.63
C ARG A 441 1.49 18.42 -15.35
N LYS A 442 1.33 18.77 -16.64
CA LYS A 442 2.39 19.45 -17.43
C LYS A 442 2.78 20.80 -16.85
N ASP A 443 1.82 21.51 -16.24
CA ASP A 443 2.00 22.81 -15.60
C ASP A 443 2.54 22.70 -14.16
N SER A 444 2.61 21.50 -13.59
CA SER A 444 3.28 21.25 -12.33
C SER A 444 4.81 21.13 -12.45
N VAL A 445 5.31 20.93 -13.66
CA VAL A 445 6.74 21.04 -13.94
C VAL A 445 7.07 22.52 -13.93
N VAL A 446 7.47 23.02 -12.77
CA VAL A 446 7.98 24.38 -12.64
C VAL A 446 9.27 24.45 -13.44
N VAL A 447 9.20 25.11 -14.58
CA VAL A 447 10.41 25.55 -15.27
C VAL A 447 10.95 26.68 -14.41
N ASP A 448 11.92 26.34 -13.57
CA ASP A 448 12.56 27.26 -12.68
C ASP A 448 13.19 28.39 -13.49
N ALA A 449 12.57 29.57 -13.46
CA ALA A 449 13.10 30.76 -14.11
C ALA A 449 14.42 31.22 -13.44
N GLU A 450 14.72 30.75 -12.25
CA GLU A 450 15.92 31.06 -11.46
C GLU A 450 16.99 29.96 -11.48
N ARG A 451 16.82 28.93 -12.35
CA ARG A 451 17.79 27.84 -12.44
C ARG A 451 19.19 28.39 -12.71
N SER A 452 20.13 28.07 -11.85
CA SER A 452 21.54 28.41 -12.04
C SER A 452 22.02 27.92 -13.41
N PRO A 453 22.67 28.78 -14.21
CA PRO A 453 23.27 28.37 -15.49
C PRO A 453 24.28 27.22 -15.35
N ASN A 454 24.86 27.06 -14.17
CA ASN A 454 25.85 26.04 -13.84
C ASN A 454 25.27 24.79 -13.19
N ASN A 455 23.94 24.68 -13.11
CA ASN A 455 23.31 23.48 -12.54
C ASN A 455 23.60 22.25 -13.44
N PRO A 456 24.31 21.23 -12.92
CA PRO A 456 24.74 20.07 -13.73
C PRO A 456 23.56 19.13 -14.07
N VAL A 457 22.44 19.21 -13.34
CA VAL A 457 21.26 18.41 -13.65
C VAL A 457 20.55 18.97 -14.87
N PRO A 458 20.24 18.18 -15.90
CA PRO A 458 19.59 18.67 -17.12
C PRO A 458 18.22 19.30 -16.84
N ALA A 459 17.88 20.35 -17.55
CA ALA A 459 16.54 20.95 -17.46
C ALA A 459 15.47 20.07 -18.11
N LYS A 460 15.84 19.35 -19.15
CA LYS A 460 14.97 18.45 -19.91
C LYS A 460 15.68 17.14 -20.20
N VAL A 461 14.92 16.08 -20.35
CA VAL A 461 15.46 14.78 -20.79
C VAL A 461 16.14 14.95 -22.15
N GLY A 462 17.39 14.51 -22.24
CA GLY A 462 18.20 14.60 -23.46
C GLY A 462 19.12 15.83 -23.54
N ASP A 463 18.99 16.81 -22.64
CA ASP A 463 19.93 17.90 -22.57
C ASP A 463 21.32 17.40 -22.13
N PRO A 464 22.41 18.05 -22.59
CA PRO A 464 23.76 17.71 -22.16
C PRO A 464 23.95 17.87 -20.66
N SER A 465 24.66 16.92 -20.05
CA SER A 465 25.02 16.96 -18.63
C SER A 465 26.46 16.49 -18.42
N PRO A 466 27.23 17.08 -17.50
CA PRO A 466 28.50 16.53 -17.09
C PRO A 466 28.35 15.23 -16.28
N ILE A 467 27.15 14.95 -15.71
CA ILE A 467 26.88 13.77 -14.91
C ILE A 467 26.80 12.55 -15.82
N LYS A 468 27.66 11.57 -15.58
CA LYS A 468 27.68 10.27 -16.30
C LYS A 468 27.32 9.11 -15.40
N HIS A 469 27.45 9.29 -14.09
CA HIS A 469 27.26 8.27 -13.07
C HIS A 469 26.33 8.78 -11.99
N CYS A 470 25.38 7.96 -11.58
CA CYS A 470 24.49 8.22 -10.47
C CYS A 470 24.66 7.12 -9.42
N ILE A 471 24.97 7.49 -8.18
CA ILE A 471 25.05 6.59 -7.05
C ILE A 471 23.84 6.90 -6.14
N TYR A 472 22.99 5.92 -5.92
CA TYR A 472 21.73 6.02 -5.18
C TYR A 472 21.84 5.17 -3.92
N ILE A 473 22.01 5.81 -2.76
CA ILE A 473 22.20 5.18 -1.47
C ILE A 473 20.88 5.19 -0.72
N ILE A 474 20.36 4.01 -0.41
CA ILE A 474 19.10 3.79 0.29
C ILE A 474 19.42 3.37 1.71
N LYS A 475 18.76 4.02 2.66
CA LYS A 475 18.92 3.84 4.11
C LYS A 475 17.58 3.44 4.72
N GLU A 476 17.55 3.14 6.02
CA GLU A 476 16.43 2.47 6.67
C GLU A 476 15.80 3.32 7.79
N ASN A 477 14.51 3.57 7.63
CA ASN A 477 13.52 3.99 8.63
C ASN A 477 13.94 5.13 9.58
N ARG A 478 14.64 6.16 9.11
CA ARG A 478 14.91 7.36 9.91
C ARG A 478 14.19 8.56 9.34
N THR A 479 13.19 9.08 10.09
CA THR A 479 12.56 10.33 9.71
C THR A 479 13.56 11.47 9.76
N TYR A 480 13.34 12.50 8.93
CA TYR A 480 14.21 13.68 8.80
C TYR A 480 14.57 14.29 10.17
N ASP A 481 13.56 14.56 11.02
CA ASP A 481 13.78 15.23 12.30
C ASP A 481 14.60 14.40 13.28
N GLN A 482 14.58 13.07 13.20
CA GLN A 482 15.39 12.23 14.09
C GLN A 482 16.90 12.45 13.91
N LEU A 483 17.34 12.80 12.69
CA LEU A 483 18.73 13.09 12.37
C LEU A 483 18.99 14.59 12.26
N PHE A 484 18.15 15.32 11.54
CA PHE A 484 18.39 16.69 11.08
C PHE A 484 17.49 17.74 11.75
N GLY A 485 16.74 17.37 12.78
CA GLY A 485 15.91 18.32 13.54
C GLY A 485 16.72 19.46 14.15
N ASP A 486 18.03 19.26 14.41
CA ASP A 486 18.96 20.25 14.93
C ASP A 486 19.67 21.10 13.86
N VAL A 487 19.43 20.84 12.55
CA VAL A 487 20.03 21.60 11.43
C VAL A 487 19.31 22.92 11.22
N ALA A 488 19.94 24.02 11.59
CA ALA A 488 19.31 25.36 11.63
C ALA A 488 18.82 25.89 10.27
N LYS A 489 19.41 25.44 9.14
CA LYS A 489 19.02 25.88 7.79
C LYS A 489 17.85 25.05 7.22
N GLY A 490 17.47 23.94 7.86
CA GLY A 490 16.40 23.05 7.43
C GLY A 490 15.08 23.35 8.13
N ASN A 491 14.01 22.73 7.65
CA ASN A 491 12.65 22.86 8.20
C ASN A 491 12.34 21.73 9.22
N GLY A 492 13.29 21.50 10.17
CA GLY A 492 13.17 20.44 11.18
C GLY A 492 12.69 20.92 12.54
N ASP A 493 12.24 19.98 13.38
CA ASP A 493 11.91 20.18 14.80
C ASP A 493 13.02 19.60 15.69
N PRO A 494 13.84 20.47 16.35
CA PRO A 494 14.87 20.01 17.28
C PRO A 494 14.31 19.16 18.44
N GLY A 495 13.03 19.32 18.77
CA GLY A 495 12.37 18.53 19.81
C GLY A 495 12.15 17.06 19.43
N LEU A 496 12.32 16.69 18.18
CA LEU A 496 12.23 15.32 17.64
C LEU A 496 13.62 14.72 17.34
N CYS A 497 14.68 15.52 17.41
CA CYS A 497 16.03 15.07 17.12
C CYS A 497 16.54 14.08 18.17
N ILE A 498 16.88 12.87 17.73
CA ILE A 498 17.38 11.78 18.58
C ILE A 498 18.86 11.50 18.30
N PHE A 499 19.29 11.63 17.04
CA PHE A 499 20.61 11.31 16.53
C PHE A 499 21.23 12.52 15.84
N GLY A 500 21.33 13.65 16.58
CA GLY A 500 21.85 14.91 16.06
C GLY A 500 23.34 14.86 15.69
N GLU A 501 23.96 16.01 15.45
CA GLU A 501 25.33 16.14 14.92
C GLU A 501 26.38 15.36 15.73
N ASN A 502 26.21 15.23 17.06
CA ASN A 502 27.11 14.45 17.89
C ASN A 502 27.12 12.94 17.62
N VAL A 503 26.06 12.42 16.98
CA VAL A 503 25.92 11.00 16.59
C VAL A 503 26.15 10.83 15.08
N THR A 504 25.75 11.83 14.29
CA THR A 504 25.76 11.79 12.82
C THR A 504 26.59 12.94 12.20
N PRO A 505 27.87 13.11 12.59
CA PRO A 505 28.68 14.22 12.11
C PRO A 505 28.93 14.21 10.59
N ASN A 506 28.97 13.02 9.95
CA ASN A 506 29.18 12.94 8.51
C ASN A 506 27.91 13.32 7.74
N HIS A 507 26.71 12.88 8.17
CA HIS A 507 25.44 13.34 7.60
C HIS A 507 25.33 14.87 7.71
N HIS A 508 25.65 15.45 8.86
CA HIS A 508 25.62 16.91 9.08
C HIS A 508 26.64 17.65 8.21
N ALA A 509 27.85 17.11 8.06
CA ALA A 509 28.83 17.68 7.14
C ALA A 509 28.34 17.69 5.69
N LEU A 510 27.72 16.59 5.24
CA LEU A 510 27.17 16.46 3.89
C LEU A 510 26.04 17.48 3.64
N VAL A 511 25.03 17.54 4.51
CA VAL A 511 23.92 18.50 4.32
C VAL A 511 24.37 19.94 4.46
N ASN A 512 25.45 20.23 5.18
CA ASN A 512 26.02 21.58 5.29
C ASN A 512 26.84 21.99 4.07
N GLN A 513 27.47 21.03 3.38
CA GLN A 513 28.34 21.29 2.21
C GLN A 513 27.59 21.16 0.88
N PHE A 514 26.56 20.33 0.81
CA PHE A 514 25.81 19.99 -0.39
C PHE A 514 24.32 20.34 -0.23
N VAL A 515 23.46 19.68 -1.00
CA VAL A 515 22.02 19.92 -1.00
C VAL A 515 21.35 19.17 0.16
N LEU A 516 20.54 19.90 0.95
CA LEU A 516 19.65 19.36 1.96
C LEU A 516 18.23 19.29 1.37
N LEU A 517 17.64 18.09 1.39
CA LEU A 517 16.24 17.86 0.98
C LEU A 517 15.37 17.81 2.24
N ASP A 518 15.05 18.98 2.81
CA ASP A 518 14.39 19.12 4.12
C ASP A 518 12.86 18.96 4.09
N ASN A 519 12.27 18.90 2.90
CA ASN A 519 10.85 18.60 2.67
C ASN A 519 10.68 17.51 1.62
N PHE A 520 11.55 16.51 1.63
CA PHE A 520 11.47 15.32 0.81
C PHE A 520 10.68 14.25 1.57
N TYR A 521 9.49 13.94 1.11
CA TYR A 521 8.60 12.94 1.69
C TYR A 521 8.71 11.63 0.94
N VAL A 522 8.78 10.53 1.69
CA VAL A 522 8.76 9.19 1.11
C VAL A 522 7.33 8.80 0.69
N ASP A 523 7.21 7.97 -0.32
CA ASP A 523 5.93 7.46 -0.83
C ASP A 523 5.53 6.15 -0.14
N GLY A 524 6.50 5.39 0.37
CA GLY A 524 6.29 4.14 1.10
C GLY A 524 5.79 4.39 2.53
N GLU A 525 4.92 3.52 3.01
CA GLU A 525 4.48 3.50 4.40
C GLU A 525 5.33 2.59 5.27
N VAL A 526 5.95 1.57 4.67
CA VAL A 526 6.87 0.61 5.31
C VAL A 526 7.94 0.19 4.30
N SER A 527 9.05 -0.40 4.75
CA SER A 527 10.15 -0.79 3.85
C SER A 527 9.70 -1.69 2.69
N ALA A 528 8.63 -2.49 2.85
CA ALA A 528 8.13 -3.34 1.77
C ALA A 528 7.68 -2.55 0.55
N ASP A 529 6.86 -1.51 0.72
CA ASP A 529 6.46 -0.65 -0.39
C ASP A 529 7.50 0.45 -0.67
N GLY A 530 8.24 0.90 0.34
CA GLY A 530 9.30 1.90 0.18
C GLY A 530 10.40 1.50 -0.80
N HIS A 531 10.94 0.28 -0.71
CA HIS A 531 11.93 -0.22 -1.67
C HIS A 531 11.34 -0.40 -3.08
N GLU A 532 10.05 -0.74 -3.22
CA GLU A 532 9.38 -0.79 -4.51
C GLU A 532 9.19 0.62 -5.11
N TRP A 533 8.73 1.60 -4.31
CA TRP A 533 8.64 2.99 -4.71
C TRP A 533 9.99 3.55 -5.15
N THR A 534 11.03 3.27 -4.38
CA THR A 534 12.40 3.72 -4.64
C THR A 534 12.93 3.21 -5.99
N MET A 535 12.62 1.95 -6.34
CA MET A 535 13.20 1.28 -7.50
C MET A 535 12.29 1.20 -8.73
N ALA A 536 10.97 1.42 -8.57
CA ALA A 536 10.00 1.32 -9.66
C ALA A 536 9.07 2.53 -9.78
N ALA A 537 9.10 3.47 -8.83
CA ALA A 537 8.19 4.62 -8.70
C ALA A 537 6.71 4.22 -8.47
N TYR A 538 6.44 3.00 -8.08
CA TYR A 538 5.19 2.50 -7.50
C TYR A 538 5.37 1.11 -6.88
N ALA A 539 4.50 0.75 -5.94
CA ALA A 539 4.35 -0.62 -5.46
C ALA A 539 3.19 -1.29 -6.19
N THR A 540 3.34 -2.59 -6.52
CA THR A 540 2.24 -3.34 -7.15
C THR A 540 1.07 -3.50 -6.18
N ASP A 541 -0.11 -3.76 -6.70
CA ASP A 541 -1.28 -4.04 -5.88
C ASP A 541 -1.11 -5.28 -4.97
N PHE A 542 -0.22 -6.21 -5.35
CA PHE A 542 0.14 -7.34 -4.51
C PHE A 542 0.90 -6.88 -3.26
N VAL A 543 1.89 -6.01 -3.41
CA VAL A 543 2.65 -5.45 -2.29
C VAL A 543 1.74 -4.65 -1.38
N GLU A 544 0.96 -3.72 -1.94
CA GLU A 544 0.02 -2.85 -1.20
C GLU A 544 -1.08 -3.62 -0.45
N LYS A 545 -1.55 -4.74 -1.00
CA LYS A 545 -2.58 -5.59 -0.36
C LYS A 545 -2.03 -6.55 0.69
N THR A 546 -0.73 -6.83 0.67
CA THR A 546 -0.13 -7.86 1.54
C THR A 546 0.77 -7.30 2.63
N TRP A 547 1.40 -6.12 2.45
CA TRP A 547 2.21 -5.55 3.52
C TRP A 547 1.40 -5.27 4.81
N PRO A 548 0.14 -4.78 4.79
CA PRO A 548 -0.62 -4.58 6.03
C PRO A 548 -0.76 -5.86 6.86
N LEU A 549 -0.85 -7.01 6.20
CA LEU A 549 -0.94 -8.32 6.84
C LEU A 549 0.42 -8.80 7.36
N THR A 550 1.48 -8.66 6.59
CA THR A 550 2.82 -9.13 6.97
C THR A 550 3.44 -8.30 8.09
N TYR A 551 3.11 -7.02 8.19
CA TYR A 551 3.48 -6.13 9.30
C TYR A 551 2.43 -6.11 10.41
N GLY A 552 1.24 -6.67 10.17
CA GLY A 552 0.09 -6.64 11.05
C GLY A 552 0.25 -7.45 12.33
N LYS A 553 -0.72 -7.29 13.24
CA LYS A 553 -0.76 -7.99 14.53
C LYS A 553 -1.06 -9.49 14.37
N SER A 554 -1.73 -9.87 13.30
CA SER A 554 -2.16 -11.24 13.00
C SER A 554 -1.24 -11.91 11.99
N ARG A 555 0.07 -11.75 12.11
CA ARG A 555 1.07 -12.35 11.21
C ARG A 555 0.89 -13.85 11.09
N GLY A 556 0.97 -14.36 9.87
CA GLY A 556 0.79 -15.78 9.58
C GLY A 556 1.74 -16.31 8.50
N LYS A 557 1.21 -16.70 7.36
CA LYS A 557 1.91 -17.43 6.29
C LYS A 557 2.41 -16.55 5.15
N LEU A 558 1.81 -15.37 4.99
CA LEU A 558 2.29 -14.39 4.04
C LEU A 558 3.67 -13.91 4.47
N THR A 559 4.60 -13.95 3.54
CA THR A 559 5.98 -13.51 3.75
C THR A 559 6.17 -12.11 3.21
N TYR A 560 7.31 -11.50 3.51
CA TYR A 560 7.70 -10.20 2.98
C TYR A 560 7.46 -10.14 1.46
N PRO A 561 6.63 -9.17 0.96
CA PRO A 561 6.11 -9.23 -0.40
C PRO A 561 7.00 -8.57 -1.46
N ALA A 562 8.03 -7.84 -1.05
CA ALA A 562 8.78 -6.90 -1.89
C ALA A 562 10.22 -7.32 -2.16
N GLU A 563 10.99 -6.44 -2.77
CA GLU A 563 12.40 -6.61 -3.11
C GLU A 563 12.70 -7.90 -3.90
N GLY A 564 11.83 -8.26 -4.83
CA GLY A 564 11.98 -9.47 -5.64
C GLY A 564 11.80 -10.79 -4.88
N ALA A 565 11.27 -10.76 -3.63
CA ALA A 565 11.00 -11.96 -2.84
C ALA A 565 10.00 -12.90 -3.51
N THR A 566 9.04 -12.34 -4.27
CA THR A 566 8.06 -13.07 -5.07
C THR A 566 7.97 -12.48 -6.46
N LYS A 567 7.70 -13.32 -7.46
CA LYS A 567 7.54 -12.85 -8.85
C LYS A 567 6.32 -11.94 -9.01
N ILE A 568 5.23 -12.22 -8.33
CA ILE A 568 4.02 -11.42 -8.36
C ILE A 568 4.20 -10.02 -7.72
N GLY A 569 5.17 -9.84 -6.83
CA GLY A 569 5.50 -8.53 -6.27
C GLY A 569 6.24 -7.62 -7.25
N GLN A 570 6.82 -8.17 -8.32
CA GLN A 570 7.60 -7.40 -9.28
C GLN A 570 6.69 -6.64 -10.25
N PRO A 571 6.89 -5.32 -10.43
CA PRO A 571 6.08 -4.52 -11.32
C PRO A 571 6.25 -4.92 -12.79
N SER A 572 5.17 -4.95 -13.56
CA SER A 572 5.20 -5.28 -14.99
C SER A 572 6.04 -4.28 -15.81
N SER A 573 6.13 -3.04 -15.36
CA SER A 573 6.99 -2.01 -15.95
C SER A 573 8.48 -2.21 -15.68
N GLY A 574 8.84 -3.12 -14.77
CA GLY A 574 10.21 -3.38 -14.34
C GLY A 574 10.78 -2.29 -13.43
N TYR A 575 12.00 -2.50 -12.98
CA TYR A 575 12.75 -1.62 -12.08
C TYR A 575 13.71 -0.69 -12.84
N LEU A 576 14.29 0.29 -12.17
CA LEU A 576 15.29 1.22 -12.74
C LEU A 576 16.45 0.49 -13.42
N TRP A 577 16.91 -0.64 -12.88
CA TRP A 577 17.96 -1.45 -13.53
C TRP A 577 17.53 -1.98 -14.90
N GLY A 578 16.27 -2.42 -15.02
CA GLY A 578 15.69 -2.82 -16.31
C GLY A 578 15.62 -1.66 -17.29
N LYS A 579 15.25 -0.46 -16.81
CA LYS A 579 15.23 0.76 -17.61
C LYS A 579 16.64 1.19 -18.05
N CYS A 580 17.63 1.03 -17.20
CA CYS A 580 19.03 1.23 -17.59
C CYS A 580 19.44 0.27 -18.73
N LYS A 581 19.12 -1.02 -18.58
CA LYS A 581 19.37 -2.03 -19.62
C LYS A 581 18.71 -1.69 -20.95
N GLU A 582 17.43 -1.31 -20.92
CA GLU A 582 16.68 -0.87 -22.10
C GLU A 582 17.31 0.36 -22.78
N ALA A 583 17.84 1.29 -21.97
CA ALA A 583 18.53 2.50 -22.45
C ALA A 583 20.00 2.28 -22.80
N GLY A 584 20.52 1.06 -22.74
CA GLY A 584 21.94 0.76 -23.00
C GLY A 584 22.90 1.38 -21.98
N LYS A 585 22.42 1.58 -20.73
CA LYS A 585 23.22 2.11 -19.63
C LYS A 585 23.67 0.98 -18.70
N SER A 586 24.92 1.04 -18.26
CA SER A 586 25.45 0.10 -17.28
C SER A 586 24.89 0.37 -15.87
N TYR A 587 24.69 -0.68 -15.09
CA TYR A 587 24.18 -0.58 -13.73
C TYR A 587 24.80 -1.63 -12.82
N PHE A 588 24.75 -1.39 -11.50
CA PHE A 588 25.30 -2.29 -10.50
C PHE A 588 24.60 -2.11 -9.14
N SER A 589 24.43 -3.20 -8.39
CA SER A 589 23.82 -3.17 -7.06
C SER A 589 24.79 -3.59 -5.97
N PHE A 590 24.78 -2.82 -4.86
CA PHE A 590 25.41 -3.13 -3.59
C PHE A 590 24.32 -3.36 -2.55
N GLY A 591 23.76 -4.57 -2.48
CA GLY A 591 22.82 -5.00 -1.47
C GLY A 591 21.33 -4.81 -1.78
N GLU A 592 20.97 -3.88 -2.66
CA GLU A 592 19.60 -3.65 -3.04
C GLU A 592 19.07 -4.79 -3.92
N PHE A 593 17.94 -5.42 -3.57
CA PHE A 593 17.35 -6.62 -4.17
C PHE A 593 18.31 -7.82 -4.25
N ILE A 594 19.14 -7.97 -3.23
CA ILE A 594 20.13 -9.04 -3.11
C ILE A 594 19.79 -9.93 -1.90
N ALA A 595 19.84 -11.22 -2.08
CA ALA A 595 19.73 -12.21 -1.01
C ALA A 595 21.10 -12.54 -0.45
N ASN A 596 21.26 -12.44 0.86
CA ASN A 596 22.49 -12.78 1.55
C ASN A 596 22.82 -14.27 1.43
N GLY A 597 24.10 -14.61 1.36
CA GLY A 597 24.58 -15.95 1.67
C GLY A 597 24.23 -16.35 3.10
N ARG A 598 24.26 -17.67 3.38
CA ARG A 598 23.81 -18.23 4.66
C ARG A 598 24.60 -17.68 5.85
N ASN A 599 25.91 -17.53 5.70
CA ASN A 599 26.79 -17.01 6.73
C ASN A 599 27.50 -15.74 6.23
N PRO A 600 28.02 -14.87 7.12
CA PRO A 600 28.95 -13.82 6.73
C PRO A 600 30.15 -14.42 5.97
N GLY A 601 30.45 -13.89 4.78
CA GLY A 601 31.49 -14.40 3.89
C GLY A 601 31.02 -15.39 2.81
N ASP A 602 29.83 -15.96 2.94
CA ASP A 602 29.21 -16.69 1.82
C ASP A 602 28.72 -15.68 0.76
N PRO A 603 28.85 -16.00 -0.54
CA PRO A 603 28.44 -15.08 -1.59
C PRO A 603 26.94 -14.81 -1.59
N SER A 604 26.58 -13.58 -1.76
CA SER A 604 25.21 -13.14 -2.01
C SER A 604 24.75 -13.52 -3.42
N ARG A 605 23.44 -13.42 -3.69
CA ARG A 605 22.82 -13.72 -4.99
C ARG A 605 21.75 -12.69 -5.34
N ALA A 606 21.52 -12.45 -6.61
CA ALA A 606 20.42 -11.62 -7.07
C ALA A 606 19.06 -12.24 -6.69
N LYS A 607 18.09 -11.41 -6.33
CA LYS A 607 16.68 -11.82 -6.15
C LYS A 607 15.89 -11.72 -7.47
N ILE A 608 16.36 -10.91 -8.42
CA ILE A 608 15.71 -10.66 -9.71
C ILE A 608 16.69 -10.87 -10.86
N GLU A 609 16.19 -11.36 -11.98
CA GLU A 609 17.00 -11.76 -13.14
C GLU A 609 17.87 -10.61 -13.69
N VAL A 610 17.34 -9.40 -13.73
CA VAL A 610 18.06 -8.25 -14.29
C VAL A 610 19.35 -7.91 -13.53
N LEU A 611 19.49 -8.32 -12.28
CA LEU A 611 20.68 -8.12 -11.46
C LEU A 611 21.72 -9.24 -11.58
N GLU A 612 21.42 -10.35 -12.25
CA GLU A 612 22.40 -11.45 -12.43
C GLU A 612 23.66 -10.93 -13.14
N GLY A 613 24.80 -11.07 -12.47
CA GLY A 613 26.07 -10.53 -12.94
C GLY A 613 26.28 -9.02 -12.75
N HIS A 614 25.30 -8.30 -12.20
CA HIS A 614 25.32 -6.86 -12.00
C HIS A 614 25.23 -6.46 -10.52
N PHE A 615 25.86 -7.21 -9.63
CA PHE A 615 25.92 -6.92 -8.20
C PHE A 615 27.24 -7.38 -7.60
N ASP A 616 27.57 -6.89 -6.40
CA ASP A 616 28.74 -7.40 -5.67
C ASP A 616 28.35 -8.61 -4.80
N PRO A 617 28.82 -9.82 -5.12
CA PRO A 617 28.51 -11.03 -4.35
C PRO A 617 29.09 -11.02 -2.93
N ASN A 618 30.08 -10.14 -2.65
CA ASN A 618 30.67 -10.00 -1.33
C ASN A 618 30.00 -8.91 -0.49
N TYR A 619 29.07 -8.12 -1.07
CA TYR A 619 28.32 -7.13 -0.36
C TYR A 619 27.08 -7.79 0.30
N ARG A 620 26.97 -7.62 1.60
CA ARG A 620 25.85 -8.18 2.36
C ARG A 620 24.69 -7.18 2.43
N SER A 621 23.52 -7.58 1.97
CA SER A 621 22.28 -6.82 2.03
C SER A 621 21.79 -6.65 3.48
N TYR A 622 20.47 -6.48 3.71
CA TYR A 622 19.89 -6.31 5.03
C TYR A 622 20.31 -7.42 6.00
N ASP A 623 21.11 -7.05 6.97
CA ASP A 623 21.55 -7.89 8.09
C ASP A 623 22.08 -6.97 9.20
N LEU A 624 21.31 -6.80 10.26
CA LEU A 624 21.66 -5.91 11.37
C LEU A 624 22.79 -6.45 12.27
N ASP A 625 23.25 -7.67 12.04
CA ASP A 625 24.42 -8.25 12.70
C ASP A 625 25.71 -8.04 11.90
N TYR A 626 25.59 -7.54 10.68
CA TYR A 626 26.72 -7.19 9.82
C TYR A 626 26.92 -5.69 9.78
N SER A 627 28.15 -5.26 9.95
CA SER A 627 28.50 -3.84 10.09
C SER A 627 28.40 -3.08 8.76
N ASP A 628 27.82 -1.86 8.78
CA ASP A 628 27.91 -0.95 7.63
C ASP A 628 29.36 -0.50 7.32
N LEU A 629 30.26 -0.55 8.29
CA LEU A 629 31.69 -0.31 8.02
C LEU A 629 32.28 -1.40 7.11
N ASP A 630 31.86 -2.66 7.28
CA ASP A 630 32.29 -3.75 6.41
C ASP A 630 31.63 -3.64 5.03
N ARG A 631 30.38 -3.14 4.94
CA ARG A 631 29.73 -2.79 3.68
C ARG A 631 30.47 -1.68 2.94
N ALA A 632 30.86 -0.62 3.64
CA ALA A 632 31.69 0.46 3.10
C ALA A 632 33.04 -0.06 2.60
N ALA A 633 33.70 -0.93 3.36
CA ALA A 633 34.97 -1.54 2.95
C ALA A 633 34.81 -2.40 1.67
N SER A 634 33.72 -3.16 1.55
CA SER A 634 33.41 -3.93 0.34
C SER A 634 33.20 -3.01 -0.87
N PHE A 635 32.42 -1.94 -0.72
CA PHE A 635 32.21 -0.93 -1.77
C PHE A 635 33.54 -0.29 -2.19
N ILE A 636 34.36 0.18 -1.24
CA ILE A 636 35.65 0.82 -1.52
C ILE A 636 36.59 -0.11 -2.31
N LYS A 637 36.59 -1.39 -1.93
CA LYS A 637 37.36 -2.40 -2.66
C LYS A 637 36.87 -2.55 -4.11
N ARG A 638 35.55 -2.56 -4.32
CA ARG A 638 34.96 -2.66 -5.67
C ARG A 638 35.19 -1.37 -6.47
N LEU A 639 35.09 -0.20 -5.85
CA LEU A 639 35.35 1.09 -6.48
C LEU A 639 36.80 1.15 -7.05
N LYS A 640 37.78 0.65 -6.32
CA LYS A 640 39.17 0.55 -6.82
C LYS A 640 39.27 -0.34 -8.06
N GLN A 641 38.53 -1.44 -8.12
CA GLN A 641 38.49 -2.29 -9.31
C GLN A 641 37.87 -1.56 -10.52
N PHE A 642 36.83 -0.75 -10.30
CA PHE A 642 36.26 0.11 -11.35
C PHE A 642 37.28 1.19 -11.79
N GLU A 643 38.06 1.75 -10.86
CA GLU A 643 39.14 2.69 -11.21
C GLU A 643 40.25 2.03 -12.03
N GLU A 644 40.64 0.81 -11.67
CA GLU A 644 41.64 0.03 -12.42
C GLU A 644 41.17 -0.30 -13.82
N ALA A 645 39.88 -0.70 -13.95
CA ALA A 645 39.25 -0.97 -15.23
C ALA A 645 39.01 0.29 -16.09
N GLY A 646 38.98 1.47 -15.45
CA GLY A 646 38.71 2.73 -16.14
C GLY A 646 37.21 3.00 -16.37
N GLU A 647 36.32 2.18 -15.83
CA GLU A 647 34.88 2.21 -16.07
C GLU A 647 34.12 2.15 -14.74
N LEU A 648 33.19 3.09 -14.55
CA LEU A 648 32.22 3.07 -13.46
C LEU A 648 30.83 2.84 -14.06
N PRO A 649 29.95 2.01 -13.47
CA PRO A 649 28.57 1.89 -13.96
C PRO A 649 27.83 3.23 -13.98
N ASN A 650 26.94 3.43 -14.97
CA ASN A 650 26.15 4.67 -15.08
C ASN A 650 25.17 4.81 -13.91
N PHE A 651 24.63 3.70 -13.39
CA PHE A 651 23.72 3.69 -12.27
C PHE A 651 24.17 2.67 -11.22
N ILE A 652 24.33 3.11 -9.98
CA ILE A 652 24.73 2.27 -8.85
C ILE A 652 23.69 2.46 -7.75
N THR A 653 23.16 1.37 -7.24
CA THR A 653 22.35 1.35 -6.02
C THR A 653 23.15 0.78 -4.87
N MET A 654 22.97 1.33 -3.66
CA MET A 654 23.61 0.85 -2.44
C MET A 654 22.64 0.85 -1.28
N HIS A 655 22.62 -0.22 -0.51
CA HIS A 655 21.82 -0.37 0.69
C HIS A 655 22.73 -0.28 1.93
N LEU A 656 22.52 0.72 2.81
CA LEU A 656 23.19 0.89 4.09
C LEU A 656 22.16 0.82 5.24
N PRO A 657 21.80 -0.41 5.73
CA PRO A 657 20.60 -0.61 6.53
C PRO A 657 20.77 -0.45 8.04
N ASN A 658 21.97 -0.23 8.60
CA ASN A 658 22.13 -0.36 10.07
C ASN A 658 21.54 0.80 10.86
N ASP A 659 21.16 1.90 10.22
CA ASP A 659 20.37 2.95 10.86
C ASP A 659 18.93 2.51 11.23
N HIS A 660 18.40 1.42 10.63
CA HIS A 660 17.19 0.73 11.10
C HIS A 660 17.27 0.39 12.59
N THR A 661 18.44 0.02 13.06
CA THR A 661 18.76 -0.44 14.42
C THR A 661 18.06 -1.75 14.83
N ALA A 662 18.57 -2.38 15.85
CA ALA A 662 17.94 -3.55 16.47
C ALA A 662 17.03 -3.18 17.66
N GLY A 663 16.73 -1.88 17.82
CA GLY A 663 16.00 -1.38 18.98
C GLY A 663 16.72 -1.71 20.29
N THR A 664 15.97 -2.16 21.28
CA THR A 664 16.51 -2.51 22.62
C THR A 664 16.76 -4.02 22.78
N ARG A 665 16.95 -4.78 21.70
CA ARG A 665 17.21 -6.22 21.76
C ARG A 665 18.50 -6.53 22.50
N VAL A 666 18.43 -7.43 23.49
CA VAL A 666 19.58 -7.86 24.28
C VAL A 666 20.64 -8.50 23.38
N GLY A 667 21.90 -8.15 23.59
CA GLY A 667 23.04 -8.68 22.81
C GLY A 667 23.30 -7.95 21.48
N LYS A 668 22.56 -6.88 21.16
CA LYS A 668 22.78 -6.03 20.00
C LYS A 668 23.42 -4.69 20.42
N LEU A 669 24.02 -3.99 19.46
CA LEU A 669 24.45 -2.61 19.66
C LEU A 669 23.25 -1.72 19.98
N THR A 670 23.47 -0.66 20.73
CA THR A 670 22.43 0.34 21.01
C THR A 670 22.04 1.06 19.70
N PRO A 671 20.80 1.60 19.61
CA PRO A 671 20.39 2.40 18.45
C PRO A 671 21.38 3.51 18.11
N THR A 672 21.85 4.25 19.12
CA THR A 672 22.85 5.31 18.94
C THR A 672 24.16 4.78 18.33
N ALA A 673 24.65 3.62 18.79
CA ALA A 673 25.88 3.02 18.26
C ALA A 673 25.70 2.53 16.82
N MET A 674 24.53 1.97 16.47
CA MET A 674 24.24 1.52 15.11
C MET A 674 24.10 2.69 14.14
N VAL A 675 23.42 3.77 14.53
CA VAL A 675 23.30 4.98 13.71
C VAL A 675 24.66 5.68 13.54
N ALA A 676 25.47 5.77 14.59
CA ALA A 676 26.82 6.33 14.50
C ALA A 676 27.74 5.48 13.59
N GLN A 677 27.60 4.15 13.61
CA GLN A 677 28.34 3.26 12.71
C GLN A 677 27.91 3.43 11.25
N ASN A 678 26.62 3.58 11.00
CA ASN A 678 26.06 3.88 9.68
C ASN A 678 26.54 5.25 9.17
N ASP A 679 26.58 6.27 10.03
CA ASP A 679 27.14 7.59 9.73
C ASP A 679 28.59 7.52 9.31
N ALA A 680 29.41 6.80 10.07
CA ALA A 680 30.82 6.61 9.75
C ALA A 680 31.00 5.86 8.41
N ALA A 681 30.18 4.85 8.14
CA ALA A 681 30.22 4.11 6.88
C ALA A 681 29.86 5.00 5.69
N LEU A 682 28.81 5.82 5.80
CA LEU A 682 28.46 6.81 4.78
C LEU A 682 29.62 7.77 4.52
N GLY A 683 30.24 8.30 5.59
CA GLY A 683 31.42 9.17 5.47
C GLY A 683 32.54 8.52 4.68
N LEU A 684 32.90 7.26 4.97
CA LEU A 684 33.93 6.51 4.25
C LEU A 684 33.57 6.29 2.77
N VAL A 685 32.31 5.96 2.47
CA VAL A 685 31.83 5.78 1.09
C VAL A 685 31.98 7.09 0.31
N ILE A 686 31.47 8.20 0.85
CA ILE A 686 31.54 9.50 0.20
C ILE A 686 33.00 9.96 0.05
N GLU A 687 33.83 9.78 1.06
CA GLU A 687 35.27 10.10 0.96
C GLU A 687 35.94 9.31 -0.16
N ALA A 688 35.65 8.03 -0.31
CA ALA A 688 36.20 7.21 -1.39
C ALA A 688 35.76 7.71 -2.76
N ILE A 689 34.45 8.04 -2.91
CA ILE A 689 33.91 8.57 -4.17
C ILE A 689 34.57 9.91 -4.53
N THR A 690 34.71 10.84 -3.57
CA THR A 690 35.28 12.16 -3.79
C THR A 690 36.75 12.10 -4.17
N LYS A 691 37.49 11.08 -3.72
CA LYS A 691 38.88 10.83 -4.08
C LYS A 691 39.08 10.05 -5.39
N SER A 692 38.00 9.49 -5.95
CA SER A 692 38.07 8.71 -7.17
C SER A 692 38.22 9.61 -8.40
N LYS A 693 38.82 9.06 -9.45
CA LYS A 693 38.93 9.76 -10.74
C LYS A 693 37.60 10.09 -11.40
N PHE A 694 36.50 9.46 -10.95
CA PHE A 694 35.15 9.63 -11.48
C PHE A 694 34.40 10.81 -10.85
N TRP A 695 34.86 11.35 -9.73
CA TRP A 695 34.18 12.38 -8.95
C TRP A 695 33.57 13.53 -9.78
N PRO A 696 34.30 14.14 -10.77
CA PRO A 696 33.76 15.26 -11.53
C PRO A 696 32.50 14.95 -12.36
N GLU A 697 32.17 13.66 -12.52
CA GLU A 697 31.07 13.16 -13.37
C GLU A 697 30.02 12.37 -12.59
N VAL A 698 30.06 12.42 -11.24
CA VAL A 698 29.19 11.65 -10.33
C VAL A 698 28.16 12.54 -9.65
N ALA A 699 26.89 12.09 -9.64
CA ALA A 699 25.87 12.57 -8.71
C ALA A 699 25.60 11.49 -7.65
N VAL A 700 25.48 11.90 -6.38
CA VAL A 700 25.15 11.00 -5.26
C VAL A 700 23.84 11.46 -4.64
N PHE A 701 22.91 10.52 -4.47
CA PHE A 701 21.67 10.71 -3.74
C PHE A 701 21.65 9.78 -2.54
N VAL A 702 21.28 10.31 -1.38
CA VAL A 702 21.14 9.54 -0.12
C VAL A 702 19.73 9.79 0.39
N ILE A 703 18.92 8.74 0.47
CA ILE A 703 17.52 8.83 0.91
C ILE A 703 17.19 7.73 1.92
N GLN A 704 16.07 7.88 2.59
CA GLN A 704 15.42 6.82 3.35
C GLN A 704 14.45 6.06 2.46
N ASP A 705 14.14 4.78 2.80
CA ASP A 705 13.20 3.93 2.07
C ASP A 705 11.75 4.24 2.40
N ASP A 706 11.46 4.49 3.69
CA ASP A 706 10.11 4.78 4.21
C ASP A 706 10.10 5.89 5.27
#